data_9aff3737e053df76a806b9a45664a2ca
#
_entry.id   9aff3737e053df76a806b9a45664a2ca
#
_cell.length_a   1.000
_cell.length_b   1.000
_cell.length_c   1.000
_cell.angle_alpha   90.00
_cell.angle_beta   90.00
_cell.angle_gamma   90.00
#
_symmetry.space_group_name_H-M   'P 1'
#
loop_
_entity.id
_entity.type
_entity.pdbx_description
1 polymer ?
#
loop_
_entity_poly.entity_id
_entity_poly.type
_entity_poly.pdbx_seq_one_letter_code
_entity_poly.pdbx_strand_id
1 'polypeptide(L)'
;MPQLSQVMSRLPNNIEVHMSTMGHVVWVCWSDNVASAVGQILMTYGGMPVVEDDEQAVWFFFTDDVFLALARLMVWGSFHELPVAVELFPGRLQFGRKGDSNLLMDGVLLAQKVIVPDRLEVWIHPKSREGKNALPGITFQRQPGRQGMAGLDWATMTVDVRMPYTSTQSWFALVHPLGSPLDKNFQDGWEAIFKRIEEILQRHKIKSLLNETFLMISLENLMMLRTFMRDYLQAFSGEDSVRWPCVCVVADRNNLNFNVDLPKKIGLKWDSLAPDFPYLTYRNAYLLGGGFSVRDLRYSGDQASVDNWCNVMLDGDSLTTKTLPLLMPGNLIESTESGIGCIYCGLPCHEASQCPTRSCNPSDSSVWEELGEFDLDGINDAFKKIENVLTTKGHAGYLELLDGNDPSSVVMRAVLEITSLGQLRYVPQHWLYRMQEPDPDEEPPQRDDSPSWGFLEKLVNTGIDDLTTLGKKISESMTRYQRDSRLRMVAGFVQIERSNFEQAESFFKEAASLTVSPAMQAWNEFFEARIAEEQGHYPQALEHYSQIQRVMPHWRDIRYRSIVCRVKMGFSEPVLEPLNKLVREDASYFYRALIDPSLERGRLMVLSILHDLSEEARNAAENDRKRLAEMCNRINEWFPEDHPVQLDLGTRLRALHEQVSVDSYLMSLRVMAVRPELERELEEHIAHEVEDLRNRYKYFLDVLQEIRDEASWFPFPGALKEFSQEFNESAGIINRAFACNFKESAAFKAARAETTKLAELLRSLRNRLKSLRMVRDGTLFGLTFLKTLLWVEAVGLLICFVTVPVIYFWGESLHLGWLKNLLGSEPWSVQKVLILIVSLMSTGLAALRSTLVFDSKREKLLAEARRQREEAQQNRLERIRQQRRMAVGNAQKEEEDASE
;
A
#
# COMPACT_ATOMS: atom_id res chain seq x y z
N MET A 1 7.16 -12.10 -52.50
CA MET A 1 6.21 -13.21 -52.21
C MET A 1 6.89 -14.18 -51.28
N PRO A 2 6.48 -14.29 -50.06
CA PRO A 2 7.00 -15.23 -49.07
C PRO A 2 6.89 -16.68 -49.61
N GLN A 3 7.93 -17.46 -49.40
CA GLN A 3 7.98 -18.86 -49.77
C GLN A 3 8.45 -19.69 -48.57
N LEU A 4 7.69 -20.72 -48.18
CA LEU A 4 7.96 -21.50 -46.98
C LEU A 4 9.37 -22.17 -47.01
N SER A 5 9.81 -22.69 -48.15
CA SER A 5 11.15 -23.28 -48.28
C SER A 5 12.28 -22.28 -47.95
N GLN A 6 12.09 -21.01 -48.22
CA GLN A 6 13.08 -19.97 -47.94
C GLN A 6 13.31 -19.78 -46.43
N VAL A 7 12.27 -19.64 -45.66
CA VAL A 7 12.40 -19.49 -44.21
C VAL A 7 12.84 -20.80 -43.54
N MET A 8 12.36 -21.93 -44.03
CA MET A 8 12.76 -23.25 -43.56
C MET A 8 14.23 -23.59 -43.79
N SER A 9 14.86 -23.02 -44.84
CA SER A 9 16.30 -23.23 -45.13
C SER A 9 17.23 -22.68 -44.04
N ARG A 10 16.72 -21.84 -43.12
CA ARG A 10 17.44 -21.34 -41.96
C ARG A 10 17.54 -22.36 -40.82
N LEU A 11 16.70 -23.38 -40.79
CA LEU A 11 16.76 -24.45 -39.81
C LEU A 11 17.91 -25.44 -40.15
N PRO A 12 18.55 -26.02 -39.13
CA PRO A 12 19.61 -27.02 -39.35
C PRO A 12 19.09 -28.26 -40.05
N ASN A 13 19.75 -28.65 -41.14
CA ASN A 13 19.33 -29.79 -41.98
C ASN A 13 19.58 -31.15 -41.33
N ASN A 14 20.57 -31.26 -40.45
CA ASN A 14 20.92 -32.51 -39.77
C ASN A 14 21.03 -32.30 -38.27
N ILE A 15 20.07 -32.83 -37.55
CA ILE A 15 20.08 -32.88 -36.07
C ILE A 15 20.08 -34.35 -35.63
N GLU A 16 20.81 -34.66 -34.57
CA GLU A 16 20.68 -35.93 -33.88
C GLU A 16 19.42 -35.92 -33.01
N VAL A 17 18.33 -36.52 -33.55
CA VAL A 17 16.99 -36.42 -32.93
C VAL A 17 16.92 -37.22 -31.63
N HIS A 18 16.56 -36.56 -30.56
CA HIS A 18 16.28 -37.17 -29.28
C HIS A 18 14.79 -37.21 -28.92
N MET A 19 14.04 -36.20 -29.30
CA MET A 19 12.61 -36.15 -29.10
C MET A 19 11.95 -35.64 -30.37
N SER A 20 10.78 -36.18 -30.69
CA SER A 20 9.96 -35.65 -31.75
C SER A 20 8.50 -35.64 -31.36
N THR A 21 7.75 -34.63 -31.78
CA THR A 21 6.34 -34.51 -31.52
C THR A 21 5.60 -34.07 -32.75
N MET A 22 4.40 -34.62 -32.98
CA MET A 22 3.46 -34.13 -33.98
C MET A 22 2.70 -32.95 -33.44
N GLY A 23 2.42 -31.99 -34.30
CA GLY A 23 1.66 -30.81 -33.93
C GLY A 23 1.19 -30.04 -35.14
N HIS A 24 0.91 -28.80 -34.91
CA HIS A 24 0.43 -27.86 -35.92
C HIS A 24 1.49 -26.80 -36.21
N VAL A 25 1.71 -26.57 -37.48
CA VAL A 25 2.58 -25.51 -37.99
C VAL A 25 1.72 -24.36 -38.44
N VAL A 26 2.00 -23.18 -37.95
CA VAL A 26 1.37 -21.91 -38.35
C VAL A 26 2.42 -21.10 -39.11
N TRP A 27 2.20 -20.89 -40.39
CA TRP A 27 3.01 -20.03 -41.21
C TRP A 27 2.31 -18.69 -41.39
N VAL A 28 2.95 -17.64 -40.93
CA VAL A 28 2.44 -16.26 -40.97
C VAL A 28 3.27 -15.46 -41.95
N CYS A 29 2.61 -14.78 -42.91
CA CYS A 29 3.25 -13.95 -43.93
C CYS A 29 2.67 -12.55 -43.93
N TRP A 30 3.50 -11.53 -44.07
CA TRP A 30 3.09 -10.12 -44.09
C TRP A 30 3.86 -9.35 -45.17
N SER A 31 3.39 -8.13 -45.52
CA SER A 31 4.02 -7.35 -46.60
C SER A 31 4.96 -6.26 -46.11
N ASP A 32 4.69 -5.62 -45.01
CA ASP A 32 5.52 -4.51 -44.47
C ASP A 32 6.00 -4.82 -43.06
N ASN A 33 5.19 -4.45 -42.06
CA ASN A 33 5.43 -4.77 -40.65
C ASN A 33 4.27 -5.58 -40.10
N VAL A 34 4.58 -6.63 -39.36
CA VAL A 34 3.57 -7.38 -38.63
C VAL A 34 3.26 -6.68 -37.31
N ALA A 35 1.98 -6.51 -36.97
CA ALA A 35 1.59 -5.99 -35.65
C ALA A 35 2.08 -6.96 -34.57
N SER A 36 2.71 -6.44 -33.54
CA SER A 36 3.20 -7.21 -32.38
C SER A 36 2.11 -8.09 -31.73
N ALA A 37 0.86 -7.65 -31.83
CA ALA A 37 -0.32 -8.40 -31.37
C ALA A 37 -0.45 -9.79 -32.03
N VAL A 38 0.01 -9.99 -33.24
CA VAL A 38 -0.04 -11.31 -33.93
C VAL A 38 0.80 -12.32 -33.15
N GLY A 39 2.07 -11.99 -32.91
CA GLY A 39 2.97 -12.86 -32.16
C GLY A 39 2.48 -13.07 -30.72
N GLN A 40 1.97 -12.03 -30.08
CA GLN A 40 1.43 -12.10 -28.74
C GLN A 40 0.22 -13.03 -28.63
N ILE A 41 -0.72 -12.94 -29.57
CA ILE A 41 -1.87 -13.86 -29.61
C ILE A 41 -1.39 -15.30 -29.78
N LEU A 42 -0.48 -15.55 -30.71
CA LEU A 42 0.04 -16.90 -30.95
C LEU A 42 0.72 -17.44 -29.68
N MET A 43 1.58 -16.66 -29.04
CA MET A 43 2.23 -17.06 -27.78
C MET A 43 1.25 -17.32 -26.66
N THR A 44 0.23 -16.48 -26.50
CA THR A 44 -0.79 -16.62 -25.45
C THR A 44 -1.48 -17.98 -25.49
N TYR A 45 -1.63 -18.58 -26.66
CA TYR A 45 -2.23 -19.91 -26.84
C TYR A 45 -1.21 -21.05 -27.00
N GLY A 46 0.02 -20.81 -26.58
CA GLY A 46 1.03 -21.85 -26.56
C GLY A 46 1.77 -22.04 -27.87
N GLY A 47 1.73 -21.05 -28.75
CA GLY A 47 2.54 -21.07 -30.00
C GLY A 47 4.01 -20.83 -29.69
N MET A 48 4.87 -21.68 -30.20
CA MET A 48 6.33 -21.57 -30.12
C MET A 48 6.88 -21.02 -31.42
N PRO A 49 7.59 -19.89 -31.44
CA PRO A 49 8.26 -19.42 -32.65
C PRO A 49 9.40 -20.38 -33.00
N VAL A 50 9.45 -20.81 -34.23
CA VAL A 50 10.48 -21.75 -34.71
C VAL A 50 11.54 -21.01 -35.54
N VAL A 51 11.10 -20.21 -36.49
CA VAL A 51 11.99 -19.44 -37.38
C VAL A 51 11.23 -18.22 -37.89
N GLU A 52 11.93 -17.11 -38.05
CA GLU A 52 11.38 -15.83 -38.51
C GLU A 52 12.31 -15.20 -39.54
N ASP A 53 11.70 -14.47 -40.47
CA ASP A 53 12.33 -13.64 -41.50
C ASP A 53 11.63 -12.29 -41.58
N ASP A 54 12.11 -11.39 -42.43
CA ASP A 54 11.57 -10.02 -42.58
C ASP A 54 10.09 -9.98 -43.02
N GLU A 55 9.61 -10.99 -43.79
CA GLU A 55 8.25 -11.04 -44.35
C GLU A 55 7.43 -12.24 -43.84
N GLN A 56 8.01 -13.13 -43.03
CA GLN A 56 7.35 -14.37 -42.66
C GLN A 56 7.89 -14.96 -41.34
N ALA A 57 7.03 -15.66 -40.61
CA ALA A 57 7.41 -16.43 -39.42
C ALA A 57 6.70 -17.78 -39.39
N VAL A 58 7.39 -18.78 -38.86
CA VAL A 58 6.84 -20.12 -38.62
C VAL A 58 6.75 -20.41 -37.15
N TRP A 59 5.56 -20.78 -36.72
CA TRP A 59 5.21 -21.12 -35.34
C TRP A 59 4.83 -22.60 -35.28
N PHE A 60 5.06 -23.20 -34.12
CA PHE A 60 4.64 -24.57 -33.84
C PHE A 60 3.74 -24.62 -32.59
N PHE A 61 2.66 -25.37 -32.71
CA PHE A 61 1.72 -25.63 -31.60
C PHE A 61 1.69 -27.14 -31.31
N PHE A 62 1.83 -27.47 -30.02
CA PHE A 62 1.76 -28.86 -29.58
C PHE A 62 0.31 -29.34 -29.44
N THR A 63 -0.65 -28.44 -29.33
CA THR A 63 -2.06 -28.72 -29.01
C THR A 63 -2.98 -28.08 -30.05
N ASP A 64 -4.26 -28.45 -29.98
CA ASP A 64 -5.31 -27.86 -30.81
C ASP A 64 -5.70 -26.42 -30.36
N ASP A 65 -5.06 -25.87 -29.34
CA ASP A 65 -5.23 -24.46 -28.94
C ASP A 65 -4.84 -23.50 -30.07
N VAL A 66 -4.13 -23.98 -31.05
CA VAL A 66 -3.88 -23.24 -32.31
C VAL A 66 -5.16 -22.71 -32.95
N PHE A 67 -6.26 -23.47 -32.89
CA PHE A 67 -7.54 -23.02 -33.46
C PHE A 67 -8.13 -21.86 -32.64
N LEU A 68 -7.91 -21.87 -31.33
CA LEU A 68 -8.30 -20.76 -30.44
C LEU A 68 -7.44 -19.52 -30.70
N ALA A 69 -6.13 -19.69 -30.90
CA ALA A 69 -5.22 -18.63 -31.29
C ALA A 69 -5.65 -17.96 -32.60
N LEU A 70 -5.89 -18.81 -33.64
CA LEU A 70 -6.33 -18.33 -34.94
C LEU A 70 -7.72 -17.64 -34.87
N ALA A 71 -8.63 -18.17 -34.08
CA ALA A 71 -9.93 -17.55 -33.86
C ALA A 71 -9.81 -16.16 -33.20
N ARG A 72 -8.94 -16.03 -32.21
CA ARG A 72 -8.65 -14.74 -31.60
C ARG A 72 -8.01 -13.76 -32.58
N LEU A 73 -7.08 -14.27 -33.39
CA LEU A 73 -6.45 -13.46 -34.42
C LEU A 73 -7.48 -12.96 -35.45
N MET A 74 -8.44 -13.80 -35.84
CA MET A 74 -9.54 -13.41 -36.72
C MET A 74 -10.46 -12.36 -36.11
N VAL A 75 -10.84 -12.51 -34.83
CA VAL A 75 -11.61 -11.49 -34.11
C VAL A 75 -10.85 -10.17 -34.07
N TRP A 76 -9.57 -10.20 -33.75
CA TRP A 76 -8.74 -9.00 -33.71
C TRP A 76 -8.61 -8.36 -35.11
N GLY A 77 -8.34 -9.16 -36.14
CA GLY A 77 -8.24 -8.73 -37.54
C GLY A 77 -9.55 -8.17 -38.11
N SER A 78 -10.70 -8.48 -37.52
CA SER A 78 -11.98 -7.85 -37.90
C SER A 78 -12.08 -6.37 -37.53
N PHE A 79 -11.31 -5.91 -36.56
CA PHE A 79 -11.27 -4.52 -36.08
C PHE A 79 -10.05 -3.73 -36.54
N HIS A 80 -9.06 -4.40 -37.14
CA HIS A 80 -7.80 -3.79 -37.54
C HIS A 80 -7.49 -4.16 -39.00
N GLU A 81 -6.96 -3.22 -39.75
CA GLU A 81 -6.40 -3.55 -41.06
C GLU A 81 -5.14 -4.39 -40.84
N LEU A 82 -5.25 -5.66 -41.13
CA LEU A 82 -4.19 -6.64 -40.91
C LEU A 82 -3.88 -7.36 -42.22
N PRO A 83 -2.91 -6.87 -43.03
CA PRO A 83 -2.49 -7.51 -44.26
C PRO A 83 -1.58 -8.71 -43.98
N VAL A 84 -2.18 -9.78 -43.47
CA VAL A 84 -1.48 -11.00 -43.06
C VAL A 84 -2.15 -12.24 -43.66
N ALA A 85 -1.37 -13.14 -44.16
CA ALA A 85 -1.80 -14.49 -44.49
C ALA A 85 -1.32 -15.49 -43.47
N VAL A 86 -2.21 -16.34 -43.01
CA VAL A 86 -1.91 -17.40 -42.04
C VAL A 86 -2.30 -18.74 -42.64
N GLU A 87 -1.37 -19.68 -42.64
CA GLU A 87 -1.61 -21.05 -43.09
C GLU A 87 -1.31 -22.04 -41.99
N LEU A 88 -2.27 -22.92 -41.69
CA LEU A 88 -2.16 -23.97 -40.70
C LEU A 88 -2.06 -25.33 -41.39
N PHE A 89 -1.04 -26.10 -41.09
CA PHE A 89 -0.85 -27.45 -41.57
C PHE A 89 -0.15 -28.35 -40.52
N PRO A 90 -0.23 -29.68 -40.65
CA PRO A 90 0.43 -30.57 -39.71
C PRO A 90 1.94 -30.61 -39.95
N GLY A 91 2.71 -30.76 -38.89
CA GLY A 91 4.15 -30.93 -38.95
C GLY A 91 4.66 -31.70 -37.73
N ARG A 92 5.92 -32.11 -37.82
CA ARG A 92 6.62 -32.79 -36.75
C ARG A 92 7.82 -31.98 -36.32
N LEU A 93 7.82 -31.49 -35.09
CA LEU A 93 8.94 -30.82 -34.47
C LEU A 93 9.92 -31.86 -33.92
N GLN A 94 11.19 -31.67 -34.21
CA GLN A 94 12.29 -32.52 -33.75
C GLN A 94 13.25 -31.70 -32.91
N PHE A 95 13.69 -32.24 -31.78
CA PHE A 95 14.69 -31.67 -30.91
C PHE A 95 15.96 -32.50 -30.90
N GLY A 96 17.09 -31.87 -31.07
CA GLY A 96 18.39 -32.46 -31.06
C GLY A 96 19.13 -32.38 -29.72
N ARG A 97 20.22 -33.15 -29.60
CA ARG A 97 21.06 -33.19 -28.37
C ARG A 97 21.66 -31.83 -28.00
N LYS A 98 21.91 -30.99 -28.99
CA LYS A 98 22.54 -29.67 -28.80
C LYS A 98 21.57 -28.52 -28.49
N GLY A 99 20.28 -28.83 -28.41
CA GLY A 99 19.23 -27.83 -28.26
C GLY A 99 18.76 -27.24 -29.58
N ASP A 100 19.24 -27.79 -30.70
CA ASP A 100 18.80 -27.47 -32.06
C ASP A 100 17.41 -28.07 -32.27
N SER A 101 16.59 -27.38 -33.04
CA SER A 101 15.29 -27.89 -33.46
C SER A 101 15.18 -27.88 -34.99
N ASN A 102 14.44 -28.82 -35.49
CA ASN A 102 14.09 -28.89 -36.91
C ASN A 102 12.60 -29.22 -37.07
N LEU A 103 12.03 -28.82 -38.18
CA LEU A 103 10.61 -28.99 -38.44
C LEU A 103 10.44 -29.82 -39.74
N LEU A 104 9.83 -30.99 -39.60
CA LEU A 104 9.51 -31.86 -40.71
C LEU A 104 8.04 -31.68 -41.13
N MET A 105 7.81 -31.52 -42.39
CA MET A 105 6.50 -31.41 -43.01
C MET A 105 6.47 -32.06 -44.40
N ASP A 106 5.29 -32.13 -45.00
CA ASP A 106 5.12 -32.64 -46.36
C ASP A 106 5.90 -31.76 -47.34
N GLY A 107 6.72 -32.38 -48.18
CA GLY A 107 7.55 -31.69 -49.19
C GLY A 107 6.73 -30.85 -50.17
N VAL A 108 5.47 -31.20 -50.40
CA VAL A 108 4.56 -30.41 -51.22
C VAL A 108 4.27 -29.05 -50.63
N LEU A 109 4.20 -28.95 -49.26
CA LEU A 109 3.98 -27.69 -48.55
C LEU A 109 5.19 -26.76 -48.66
N LEU A 110 6.40 -27.27 -48.70
CA LEU A 110 7.61 -26.45 -48.83
C LEU A 110 7.67 -25.62 -50.11
N ALA A 111 7.00 -26.08 -51.17
CA ALA A 111 6.93 -25.38 -52.47
C ALA A 111 5.88 -24.23 -52.47
N GLN A 112 5.13 -24.06 -51.42
CA GLN A 112 4.08 -23.03 -51.34
C GLN A 112 4.64 -21.61 -51.40
N LYS A 113 3.87 -20.76 -52.08
CA LYS A 113 4.10 -19.32 -52.19
C LYS A 113 2.82 -18.60 -51.84
N VAL A 114 2.95 -17.59 -51.03
CA VAL A 114 1.80 -16.84 -50.54
C VAL A 114 1.82 -15.41 -51.07
N ILE A 115 0.69 -14.98 -51.62
CA ILE A 115 0.43 -13.58 -51.89
C ILE A 115 -0.24 -13.04 -50.64
N VAL A 116 0.38 -12.08 -49.95
CA VAL A 116 -0.18 -11.46 -48.78
C VAL A 116 -1.42 -10.67 -49.17
N PRO A 117 -2.58 -10.93 -48.56
CA PRO A 117 -3.82 -10.23 -48.86
C PRO A 117 -3.88 -8.87 -48.14
N ASP A 118 -4.81 -8.00 -48.56
CA ASP A 118 -5.04 -6.71 -47.93
C ASP A 118 -5.68 -6.83 -46.52
N ARG A 119 -6.25 -8.00 -46.21
CA ARG A 119 -6.87 -8.31 -44.91
C ARG A 119 -6.46 -9.69 -44.45
N LEU A 120 -6.55 -9.95 -43.14
CA LEU A 120 -6.24 -11.24 -42.57
C LEU A 120 -7.01 -12.38 -43.26
N GLU A 121 -6.27 -13.34 -43.77
CA GLU A 121 -6.80 -14.60 -44.24
C GLU A 121 -6.16 -15.77 -43.49
N VAL A 122 -7.01 -16.68 -43.03
CA VAL A 122 -6.59 -17.89 -42.32
C VAL A 122 -7.03 -19.12 -43.10
N TRP A 123 -6.06 -19.91 -43.48
CA TRP A 123 -6.26 -21.12 -44.27
C TRP A 123 -5.80 -22.37 -43.52
N ILE A 124 -6.62 -23.40 -43.51
CA ILE A 124 -6.40 -24.61 -42.72
C ILE A 124 -6.32 -25.81 -43.66
N HIS A 125 -5.22 -26.54 -43.52
CA HIS A 125 -4.97 -27.77 -44.27
C HIS A 125 -5.96 -28.88 -43.88
N PRO A 126 -6.46 -29.72 -44.84
CA PRO A 126 -7.42 -30.79 -44.55
C PRO A 126 -7.00 -31.72 -43.43
N LYS A 127 -5.75 -32.16 -43.38
CA LYS A 127 -5.23 -33.04 -42.33
C LYS A 127 -5.21 -32.40 -40.91
N SER A 128 -5.06 -31.08 -40.83
CA SER A 128 -5.15 -30.39 -39.49
C SER A 128 -6.59 -30.29 -39.00
N ARG A 129 -7.54 -30.42 -39.90
CA ARG A 129 -8.96 -30.32 -39.61
C ARG A 129 -9.62 -31.67 -39.26
N GLU A 130 -9.01 -32.78 -39.65
CA GLU A 130 -9.57 -34.12 -39.38
C GLU A 130 -9.85 -34.33 -37.90
N GLY A 131 -11.09 -34.72 -37.57
CA GLY A 131 -11.52 -34.96 -36.21
C GLY A 131 -11.81 -33.69 -35.38
N LYS A 132 -11.74 -32.48 -35.97
CA LYS A 132 -11.87 -31.21 -35.23
C LYS A 132 -13.20 -30.50 -35.49
N ASN A 133 -14.23 -31.18 -35.93
CA ASN A 133 -15.52 -30.56 -36.28
C ASN A 133 -16.35 -30.04 -35.06
N ALA A 134 -15.88 -30.27 -33.86
CA ALA A 134 -16.63 -30.01 -32.61
C ALA A 134 -16.01 -28.92 -31.74
N LEU A 135 -15.15 -28.07 -32.24
CA LEU A 135 -14.62 -26.94 -31.43
C LEU A 135 -15.70 -25.90 -31.24
N PRO A 136 -16.06 -25.56 -30.01
CA PRO A 136 -17.12 -24.58 -29.72
C PRO A 136 -16.81 -23.22 -30.37
N GLY A 137 -17.77 -22.65 -31.09
CA GLY A 137 -17.64 -21.33 -31.71
C GLY A 137 -16.73 -21.26 -32.95
N ILE A 138 -16.20 -22.40 -33.43
CA ILE A 138 -15.34 -22.45 -34.61
C ILE A 138 -15.97 -23.37 -35.61
N THR A 139 -16.15 -22.90 -36.86
CA THR A 139 -16.61 -23.70 -37.97
C THR A 139 -15.69 -23.56 -39.17
N PHE A 140 -15.58 -24.61 -39.94
CA PHE A 140 -14.69 -24.67 -41.13
C PHE A 140 -15.52 -24.66 -42.42
N GLN A 141 -15.19 -23.71 -43.29
CA GLN A 141 -15.82 -23.60 -44.63
C GLN A 141 -14.83 -24.04 -45.70
N ARG A 142 -15.20 -25.07 -46.43
CA ARG A 142 -14.39 -25.48 -47.58
C ARG A 142 -14.47 -24.42 -48.66
N GLN A 143 -13.33 -23.96 -49.10
CA GLN A 143 -13.23 -23.04 -50.22
C GLN A 143 -12.17 -23.54 -51.19
N PRO A 144 -12.33 -23.31 -52.52
CA PRO A 144 -11.25 -23.56 -53.43
C PRO A 144 -10.02 -22.73 -53.02
N GLY A 145 -8.87 -23.39 -52.86
CA GLY A 145 -7.63 -22.76 -52.46
C GLY A 145 -7.26 -21.61 -53.39
N ARG A 146 -6.55 -20.61 -52.83
CA ARG A 146 -6.02 -19.53 -53.67
C ARG A 146 -4.88 -20.02 -54.57
N GLN A 147 -4.59 -19.19 -55.55
CA GLN A 147 -3.49 -19.46 -56.48
C GLN A 147 -2.15 -19.60 -55.74
N GLY A 148 -1.45 -20.71 -55.87
CA GLY A 148 -0.19 -21.00 -55.19
C GLY A 148 -0.26 -21.97 -54.02
N MET A 149 -1.48 -22.31 -53.49
CA MET A 149 -1.65 -23.33 -52.46
C MET A 149 -1.46 -24.74 -53.03
N ALA A 150 -0.64 -25.53 -52.36
CA ALA A 150 -0.42 -26.93 -52.69
C ALA A 150 -1.50 -27.80 -52.06
N GLY A 151 -2.15 -28.65 -52.85
CA GLY A 151 -3.16 -29.59 -52.39
C GLY A 151 -4.61 -29.12 -52.58
N LEU A 152 -5.53 -30.04 -52.28
CA LEU A 152 -6.95 -29.88 -52.48
C LEU A 152 -7.65 -29.69 -51.12
N ASP A 153 -8.82 -29.03 -51.12
CA ASP A 153 -9.71 -28.97 -49.97
C ASP A 153 -9.23 -28.16 -48.74
N TRP A 154 -8.45 -27.13 -48.92
CA TRP A 154 -8.19 -26.17 -47.88
C TRP A 154 -9.50 -25.49 -47.41
N ALA A 155 -9.55 -25.14 -46.13
CA ALA A 155 -10.72 -24.48 -45.55
C ALA A 155 -10.35 -23.16 -44.92
N THR A 156 -11.26 -22.21 -44.95
CA THR A 156 -11.21 -21.04 -44.10
C THR A 156 -11.98 -21.30 -42.82
N MET A 157 -11.65 -20.57 -41.77
CA MET A 157 -12.31 -20.63 -40.48
C MET A 157 -13.34 -19.51 -40.40
N THR A 158 -14.51 -19.80 -39.85
CA THR A 158 -15.45 -18.79 -39.37
C THR A 158 -15.58 -18.95 -37.86
N VAL A 159 -15.61 -17.81 -37.17
CA VAL A 159 -15.53 -17.78 -35.73
C VAL A 159 -16.77 -17.11 -35.18
N ASP A 160 -17.42 -17.77 -34.21
CA ASP A 160 -18.35 -17.09 -33.31
C ASP A 160 -17.54 -16.18 -32.38
N VAL A 161 -18.06 -15.04 -32.05
CA VAL A 161 -17.42 -14.07 -31.14
C VAL A 161 -17.23 -14.68 -29.72
N ARG A 162 -18.05 -15.64 -29.36
CA ARG A 162 -17.88 -16.43 -28.13
C ARG A 162 -16.73 -17.40 -28.28
N MET A 163 -15.64 -17.10 -27.60
CA MET A 163 -14.48 -17.99 -27.53
C MET A 163 -14.44 -18.70 -26.19
N PRO A 164 -14.17 -20.02 -26.18
CA PRO A 164 -13.97 -20.71 -24.91
C PRO A 164 -12.82 -20.06 -24.12
N TYR A 165 -13.03 -19.94 -22.82
CA TYR A 165 -12.07 -19.30 -21.93
C TYR A 165 -10.84 -20.18 -21.69
N THR A 166 -11.03 -21.48 -21.59
CA THR A 166 -10.00 -22.48 -21.33
C THR A 166 -9.81 -23.41 -22.51
N SER A 167 -8.62 -24.02 -22.62
CA SER A 167 -8.35 -25.08 -23.58
C SER A 167 -9.19 -26.31 -23.28
N THR A 168 -9.74 -26.94 -24.34
CA THR A 168 -10.41 -28.22 -24.23
C THR A 168 -9.47 -29.42 -24.38
N GLN A 169 -8.18 -29.15 -24.61
CA GLN A 169 -7.19 -30.19 -24.85
C GLN A 169 -6.77 -30.89 -23.57
N SER A 170 -6.58 -32.19 -23.66
CA SER A 170 -5.92 -32.96 -22.61
C SER A 170 -4.40 -32.85 -22.73
N TRP A 171 -3.75 -32.81 -21.61
CA TRP A 171 -2.33 -32.63 -21.48
C TRP A 171 -1.66 -33.92 -21.01
N PHE A 172 -0.37 -33.96 -21.24
CA PHE A 172 0.46 -35.08 -20.91
C PHE A 172 1.77 -34.60 -20.29
N ALA A 173 2.11 -35.10 -19.12
CA ALA A 173 3.36 -34.82 -18.46
C ALA A 173 4.22 -36.09 -18.39
N LEU A 174 5.49 -35.95 -18.70
CA LEU A 174 6.50 -37.01 -18.58
C LEU A 174 7.54 -36.55 -17.57
N VAL A 175 7.71 -37.34 -16.52
CA VAL A 175 8.77 -37.12 -15.55
C VAL A 175 9.81 -38.21 -15.72
N HIS A 176 11.04 -37.82 -16.01
CA HIS A 176 12.16 -38.74 -16.25
C HIS A 176 13.35 -38.34 -15.38
N PRO A 177 13.80 -39.21 -14.49
CA PRO A 177 15.00 -38.94 -13.70
C PRO A 177 16.26 -39.01 -14.59
N LEU A 178 17.24 -38.19 -14.25
CA LEU A 178 18.52 -38.18 -14.91
C LEU A 178 19.49 -39.08 -14.12
N GLY A 179 20.03 -40.09 -14.77
CA GLY A 179 21.01 -40.97 -14.17
C GLY A 179 21.03 -42.36 -14.77
N SER A 180 21.85 -43.24 -14.21
CA SER A 180 21.89 -44.65 -14.60
C SER A 180 20.95 -45.46 -13.68
N PRO A 181 19.99 -46.22 -14.24
CA PRO A 181 19.12 -47.09 -13.47
C PRO A 181 19.86 -48.17 -12.69
N LEU A 182 21.14 -48.42 -13.04
CA LEU A 182 21.99 -49.39 -12.35
C LEU A 182 22.68 -48.85 -11.09
N ASP A 183 22.65 -47.53 -10.91
CA ASP A 183 23.20 -46.89 -9.73
C ASP A 183 22.21 -46.98 -8.57
N LYS A 184 22.68 -47.47 -7.42
CA LYS A 184 21.88 -47.53 -6.20
C LYS A 184 21.38 -46.17 -5.74
N ASN A 185 22.21 -45.15 -5.83
CA ASN A 185 21.82 -43.77 -5.45
C ASN A 185 20.73 -43.23 -6.36
N PHE A 186 20.76 -43.59 -7.66
CA PHE A 186 19.68 -43.29 -8.60
C PHE A 186 18.38 -43.94 -8.17
N GLN A 187 18.39 -45.26 -7.85
CA GLN A 187 17.20 -45.97 -7.44
C GLN A 187 16.58 -45.37 -6.17
N ASP A 188 17.39 -45.16 -5.13
CA ASP A 188 16.94 -44.56 -3.87
C ASP A 188 16.38 -43.13 -4.07
N GLY A 189 17.04 -42.30 -4.89
CA GLY A 189 16.60 -40.94 -5.21
C GLY A 189 15.31 -40.92 -6.02
N TRP A 190 15.20 -41.80 -7.04
CA TRP A 190 14.01 -41.90 -7.87
C TRP A 190 12.79 -42.40 -7.05
N GLU A 191 12.97 -43.40 -6.20
CA GLU A 191 11.91 -43.91 -5.33
C GLU A 191 11.36 -42.79 -4.42
N ALA A 192 12.24 -41.97 -3.87
CA ALA A 192 11.85 -40.87 -3.01
C ALA A 192 11.09 -39.78 -3.77
N ILE A 193 11.53 -39.41 -4.98
CA ILE A 193 10.85 -38.46 -5.85
C ILE A 193 9.49 -39.03 -6.29
N PHE A 194 9.48 -40.26 -6.74
CA PHE A 194 8.27 -40.95 -7.19
C PHE A 194 7.20 -40.96 -6.13
N LYS A 195 7.57 -41.29 -4.89
CA LYS A 195 6.61 -41.31 -3.76
C LYS A 195 5.95 -39.94 -3.56
N ARG A 196 6.72 -38.86 -3.63
CA ARG A 196 6.16 -37.49 -3.52
C ARG A 196 5.22 -37.17 -4.68
N ILE A 197 5.61 -37.51 -5.89
CA ILE A 197 4.76 -37.30 -7.07
C ILE A 197 3.49 -38.16 -6.94
N GLU A 198 3.61 -39.38 -6.49
CA GLU A 198 2.47 -40.29 -6.26
C GLU A 198 1.48 -39.71 -5.25
N GLU A 199 1.94 -39.12 -4.15
CA GLU A 199 1.10 -38.43 -3.19
C GLU A 199 0.29 -37.29 -3.84
N ILE A 200 0.92 -36.50 -4.75
CA ILE A 200 0.24 -35.45 -5.50
C ILE A 200 -0.81 -36.06 -6.45
N LEU A 201 -0.44 -37.08 -7.19
CA LEU A 201 -1.32 -37.74 -8.16
C LEU A 201 -2.56 -38.36 -7.47
N GLN A 202 -2.35 -38.99 -6.29
CA GLN A 202 -3.45 -39.57 -5.51
C GLN A 202 -4.39 -38.47 -4.96
N ARG A 203 -3.82 -37.39 -4.47
CA ARG A 203 -4.59 -36.25 -3.94
C ARG A 203 -5.55 -35.67 -4.99
N HIS A 204 -5.08 -35.53 -6.21
CA HIS A 204 -5.87 -34.98 -7.31
C HIS A 204 -6.55 -36.02 -8.19
N LYS A 205 -6.45 -37.32 -7.84
CA LYS A 205 -7.01 -38.44 -8.60
C LYS A 205 -6.53 -38.48 -10.06
N ILE A 206 -5.29 -38.05 -10.29
CA ILE A 206 -4.69 -37.97 -11.61
C ILE A 206 -4.20 -39.39 -12.01
N LYS A 207 -4.51 -39.78 -13.24
CA LYS A 207 -4.07 -41.06 -13.80
C LYS A 207 -2.62 -40.99 -14.23
N SER A 208 -1.84 -42.02 -13.89
CA SER A 208 -0.44 -42.11 -14.27
C SER A 208 -0.08 -43.51 -14.66
N LEU A 209 0.98 -43.64 -15.44
CA LEU A 209 1.62 -44.89 -15.82
C LEU A 209 3.11 -44.78 -15.49
N LEU A 210 3.57 -45.64 -14.59
CA LEU A 210 4.98 -45.79 -14.34
C LEU A 210 5.57 -46.78 -15.34
N ASN A 211 6.61 -46.36 -16.06
CA ASN A 211 7.49 -47.23 -16.83
C ASN A 211 8.81 -47.38 -16.07
N GLU A 212 9.68 -48.30 -16.50
CA GLU A 212 10.93 -48.63 -15.82
C GLU A 212 11.82 -47.41 -15.54
N THR A 213 11.75 -46.42 -16.43
CA THR A 213 12.67 -45.23 -16.39
C THR A 213 11.94 -43.89 -16.37
N PHE A 214 10.63 -43.86 -16.43
CA PHE A 214 9.88 -42.59 -16.44
C PHE A 214 8.43 -42.79 -15.96
N LEU A 215 7.84 -41.69 -15.50
CA LEU A 215 6.45 -41.59 -15.10
C LEU A 215 5.68 -40.77 -16.12
N MET A 216 4.64 -41.40 -16.71
CA MET A 216 3.70 -40.72 -17.60
C MET A 216 2.45 -40.30 -16.83
N ILE A 217 2.04 -39.06 -16.95
CA ILE A 217 0.91 -38.48 -16.23
C ILE A 217 -0.12 -37.97 -17.24
N SER A 218 -1.36 -38.39 -17.10
CA SER A 218 -2.46 -37.96 -17.97
C SER A 218 -3.30 -36.87 -17.30
N LEU A 219 -3.28 -35.68 -17.85
CA LEU A 219 -3.99 -34.51 -17.36
C LEU A 219 -5.13 -34.18 -18.32
N GLU A 220 -6.36 -34.25 -17.84
CA GLU A 220 -7.55 -34.17 -18.70
C GLU A 220 -7.83 -32.75 -19.21
N ASN A 221 -7.36 -31.74 -18.50
CA ASN A 221 -7.55 -30.35 -18.88
C ASN A 221 -6.40 -29.48 -18.38
N LEU A 222 -6.35 -28.24 -18.83
CA LEU A 222 -5.31 -27.27 -18.48
C LEU A 222 -5.32 -26.97 -16.96
N MET A 223 -6.47 -27.01 -16.32
CA MET A 223 -6.57 -26.81 -14.89
C MET A 223 -5.87 -27.91 -14.10
N MET A 224 -6.07 -29.15 -14.51
CA MET A 224 -5.38 -30.29 -13.90
C MET A 224 -3.87 -30.19 -14.07
N LEU A 225 -3.40 -29.73 -15.24
CA LEU A 225 -2.00 -29.45 -15.49
C LEU A 225 -1.47 -28.37 -14.52
N ARG A 226 -2.17 -27.25 -14.38
CA ARG A 226 -1.78 -26.17 -13.48
C ARG A 226 -1.68 -26.66 -12.02
N THR A 227 -2.70 -27.32 -11.55
CA THR A 227 -2.73 -27.87 -10.20
C THR A 227 -1.60 -28.83 -9.93
N PHE A 228 -1.38 -29.77 -10.86
CA PHE A 228 -0.28 -30.73 -10.78
C PHE A 228 1.07 -30.00 -10.75
N MET A 229 1.30 -29.07 -11.67
CA MET A 229 2.57 -28.34 -11.78
C MET A 229 2.85 -27.49 -10.55
N ARG A 230 1.85 -26.81 -10.01
CA ARG A 230 1.99 -26.04 -8.76
C ARG A 230 2.44 -26.95 -7.60
N ASP A 231 1.73 -28.04 -7.38
CA ASP A 231 2.02 -28.95 -6.26
C ASP A 231 3.36 -29.67 -6.46
N TYR A 232 3.67 -30.02 -7.70
CA TYR A 232 4.96 -30.59 -8.08
C TYR A 232 6.11 -29.63 -7.72
N LEU A 233 5.99 -28.37 -8.10
CA LEU A 233 6.98 -27.35 -7.79
C LEU A 233 7.13 -27.11 -6.29
N GLN A 234 6.02 -27.00 -5.60
CA GLN A 234 6.03 -26.83 -4.16
C GLN A 234 6.68 -28.02 -3.43
N ALA A 235 6.46 -29.23 -3.91
CA ALA A 235 7.05 -30.42 -3.33
C ALA A 235 8.59 -30.47 -3.45
N PHE A 236 9.15 -29.79 -4.48
CA PHE A 236 10.58 -29.80 -4.75
C PHE A 236 11.28 -28.46 -4.46
N SER A 237 10.58 -27.44 -3.95
CA SER A 237 11.14 -26.13 -3.63
C SER A 237 11.75 -26.02 -2.23
N GLY A 238 11.49 -26.95 -1.30
CA GLY A 238 11.98 -26.92 0.08
C GLY A 238 13.46 -27.28 0.22
N GLU A 239 14.14 -26.76 1.26
CA GLU A 239 15.54 -27.09 1.56
C GLU A 239 15.73 -28.57 1.94
N ASP A 240 14.71 -29.18 2.56
CA ASP A 240 14.70 -30.60 2.98
C ASP A 240 14.19 -31.54 1.88
N SER A 241 13.97 -31.04 0.66
CA SER A 241 13.43 -31.85 -0.43
C SER A 241 14.46 -32.87 -0.89
N VAL A 242 13.97 -34.09 -1.20
CA VAL A 242 14.78 -35.10 -1.84
C VAL A 242 15.25 -34.57 -3.18
N ARG A 243 16.57 -34.46 -3.33
CA ARG A 243 17.19 -33.87 -4.51
C ARG A 243 17.70 -34.94 -5.44
N TRP A 244 16.89 -35.25 -6.42
CA TRP A 244 17.36 -36.06 -7.54
C TRP A 244 17.00 -35.36 -8.87
N PRO A 245 17.94 -35.18 -9.79
CA PRO A 245 17.65 -34.52 -11.03
C PRO A 245 16.66 -35.32 -11.86
N CYS A 246 15.57 -34.67 -12.19
CA CYS A 246 14.56 -35.23 -13.10
C CYS A 246 14.11 -34.17 -14.10
N VAL A 247 13.62 -34.63 -15.24
CA VAL A 247 13.11 -33.79 -16.31
C VAL A 247 11.62 -34.00 -16.44
N CYS A 248 10.84 -32.95 -16.38
CA CYS A 248 9.40 -32.98 -16.66
C CYS A 248 9.12 -32.28 -17.99
N VAL A 249 8.54 -32.99 -18.93
CA VAL A 249 8.12 -32.47 -20.23
C VAL A 249 6.62 -32.52 -20.33
N VAL A 250 6.02 -31.42 -20.75
CA VAL A 250 4.55 -31.31 -20.88
C VAL A 250 4.21 -31.06 -22.36
N ALA A 251 3.26 -31.81 -22.87
CA ALA A 251 2.77 -31.66 -24.26
C ALA A 251 1.40 -32.30 -24.42
N ASP A 252 0.79 -32.08 -25.58
CA ASP A 252 -0.40 -32.85 -25.98
C ASP A 252 -0.04 -34.33 -26.12
N ARG A 253 -0.73 -35.17 -25.34
CA ARG A 253 -0.46 -36.60 -25.27
C ARG A 253 -0.66 -37.36 -26.56
N ASN A 254 -1.50 -36.88 -27.47
CA ASN A 254 -1.81 -37.58 -28.73
C ASN A 254 -0.70 -37.39 -29.77
N ASN A 255 0.08 -36.32 -29.63
CA ASN A 255 1.08 -35.91 -30.60
C ASN A 255 2.53 -36.12 -30.13
N LEU A 256 2.73 -36.54 -28.91
CA LEU A 256 4.07 -36.72 -28.34
C LEU A 256 4.61 -38.10 -28.66
N ASN A 257 5.81 -38.14 -29.24
CA ASN A 257 6.55 -39.36 -29.53
C ASN A 257 7.94 -39.26 -28.92
N PHE A 258 8.19 -40.02 -27.86
CA PHE A 258 9.47 -40.05 -27.17
C PHE A 258 10.40 -41.13 -27.73
N ASN A 259 11.65 -40.77 -27.98
CA ASN A 259 12.72 -41.73 -27.98
C ASN A 259 13.10 -42.11 -26.54
N VAL A 260 13.61 -43.33 -26.35
CA VAL A 260 13.91 -43.87 -25.01
C VAL A 260 14.89 -42.97 -24.22
N ASP A 261 15.80 -42.31 -24.93
CA ASP A 261 16.75 -41.37 -24.33
C ASP A 261 16.24 -39.93 -24.42
N LEU A 262 15.91 -39.33 -23.28
CA LEU A 262 15.64 -37.93 -23.27
C LEU A 262 16.86 -37.09 -23.66
N PRO A 263 16.67 -36.02 -24.42
CA PRO A 263 17.76 -35.15 -24.82
C PRO A 263 18.40 -34.44 -23.65
N LYS A 264 19.69 -34.28 -23.68
CA LYS A 264 20.48 -33.61 -22.66
C LYS A 264 20.28 -32.07 -22.65
N LYS A 265 19.77 -31.52 -23.73
CA LYS A 265 19.41 -30.08 -23.85
C LYS A 265 18.13 -29.97 -24.68
N ILE A 266 17.04 -29.58 -24.03
CA ILE A 266 15.80 -29.26 -24.71
C ILE A 266 15.44 -27.83 -24.36
N GLY A 267 15.32 -26.97 -25.35
CA GLY A 267 14.80 -25.62 -25.21
C GLY A 267 13.34 -25.58 -25.62
N LEU A 268 12.46 -26.11 -24.79
CA LEU A 268 11.02 -25.88 -24.90
C LEU A 268 10.67 -24.64 -24.12
N LYS A 269 9.92 -23.75 -24.73
CA LYS A 269 9.36 -22.60 -24.01
C LYS A 269 8.14 -23.05 -23.26
N TRP A 270 8.21 -23.00 -21.94
CA TRP A 270 7.14 -23.44 -21.06
C TRP A 270 5.87 -22.62 -21.22
N ASP A 271 5.99 -21.30 -21.36
CA ASP A 271 4.88 -20.38 -21.62
C ASP A 271 4.15 -20.70 -22.93
N SER A 272 4.81 -21.31 -23.90
CA SER A 272 4.16 -21.78 -25.12
C SER A 272 3.35 -23.06 -24.92
N LEU A 273 3.72 -23.91 -23.94
CA LEU A 273 3.03 -25.16 -23.59
C LEU A 273 1.95 -24.94 -22.53
N ALA A 274 2.25 -24.06 -21.56
CA ALA A 274 1.37 -23.75 -20.43
C ALA A 274 1.53 -22.28 -20.06
N PRO A 275 0.92 -21.35 -20.79
CA PRO A 275 1.10 -19.91 -20.62
C PRO A 275 0.63 -19.39 -19.25
N ASP A 276 -0.09 -20.22 -18.50
CA ASP A 276 -0.57 -19.89 -17.16
C ASP A 276 0.46 -20.16 -16.04
N PHE A 277 1.65 -20.67 -16.37
CA PHE A 277 2.74 -20.93 -15.41
C PHE A 277 4.01 -20.14 -15.72
N PRO A 278 3.94 -18.85 -15.80
CA PRO A 278 5.06 -18.03 -16.29
C PRO A 278 6.20 -17.83 -15.28
N TYR A 279 5.94 -18.04 -13.99
CA TYR A 279 6.84 -17.67 -12.88
C TYR A 279 7.38 -18.87 -12.12
N LEU A 280 7.44 -20.04 -12.72
CA LEU A 280 7.96 -21.22 -12.08
C LEU A 280 9.48 -21.17 -11.99
N THR A 281 10.02 -20.82 -10.82
CA THR A 281 11.45 -20.90 -10.53
C THR A 281 11.80 -22.28 -9.99
N TYR A 282 12.94 -22.82 -10.42
CA TYR A 282 13.30 -24.20 -10.14
C TYR A 282 14.72 -24.35 -9.65
N ARG A 283 14.86 -25.01 -8.50
CA ARG A 283 16.17 -25.46 -8.03
C ARG A 283 16.35 -26.98 -8.09
N ASN A 284 15.29 -27.75 -7.97
CA ASN A 284 15.38 -29.18 -7.65
C ASN A 284 14.72 -30.14 -8.67
N ALA A 285 14.08 -29.65 -9.71
CA ALA A 285 13.54 -30.46 -10.80
C ALA A 285 13.47 -29.63 -12.06
N TYR A 286 13.56 -30.27 -13.21
CA TYR A 286 13.63 -29.59 -14.49
C TYR A 286 12.31 -29.65 -15.20
N LEU A 287 11.71 -28.48 -15.36
CA LEU A 287 10.61 -28.30 -16.27
C LEU A 287 11.17 -27.83 -17.60
N LEU A 288 10.92 -28.60 -18.61
CA LEU A 288 11.21 -28.22 -19.98
C LEU A 288 9.98 -27.55 -20.55
N GLY A 289 9.99 -26.25 -20.56
CA GLY A 289 8.89 -25.44 -21.05
C GLY A 289 9.32 -24.02 -21.27
N GLY A 290 8.39 -23.15 -21.57
CA GLY A 290 8.66 -21.80 -21.95
C GLY A 290 9.43 -21.01 -20.92
N GLY A 291 10.38 -20.25 -21.38
CA GLY A 291 11.24 -19.45 -20.56
C GLY A 291 12.36 -20.18 -19.84
N PHE A 292 12.47 -21.52 -20.04
CA PHE A 292 13.55 -22.31 -19.44
C PHE A 292 14.42 -22.97 -20.51
N SER A 293 15.72 -22.89 -20.36
CA SER A 293 16.65 -23.72 -21.06
C SER A 293 17.57 -24.44 -20.06
N VAL A 294 17.85 -25.70 -20.38
CA VAL A 294 18.83 -26.48 -19.61
C VAL A 294 20.16 -26.33 -20.34
N ARG A 295 21.11 -25.58 -19.74
CA ARG A 295 22.47 -25.44 -20.24
C ARG A 295 23.42 -26.29 -19.43
N ASP A 296 24.46 -26.78 -20.10
CA ASP A 296 25.57 -27.50 -19.48
C ASP A 296 25.13 -28.66 -18.59
N LEU A 297 24.20 -29.48 -19.08
CA LEU A 297 23.80 -30.70 -18.42
C LEU A 297 25.04 -31.59 -18.21
N ARG A 298 25.47 -31.73 -16.97
CA ARG A 298 26.60 -32.56 -16.57
C ARG A 298 26.06 -33.75 -15.80
N TYR A 299 26.15 -34.91 -16.35
CA TYR A 299 25.86 -36.12 -15.61
C TYR A 299 27.17 -36.76 -15.14
N SER A 300 27.37 -36.86 -13.85
CA SER A 300 28.33 -37.77 -13.22
C SER A 300 27.63 -38.51 -12.10
N GLY A 301 27.72 -39.85 -12.08
CA GLY A 301 26.99 -40.68 -11.15
C GLY A 301 27.28 -40.41 -9.65
N ASP A 302 28.24 -39.57 -9.34
CA ASP A 302 28.67 -39.28 -7.96
C ASP A 302 28.05 -38.02 -7.35
N GLN A 303 27.14 -37.33 -8.05
CA GLN A 303 26.62 -36.05 -7.57
C GLN A 303 25.16 -36.12 -7.11
N ALA A 304 24.93 -35.81 -5.85
CA ALA A 304 23.61 -35.82 -5.21
C ALA A 304 22.87 -34.47 -5.30
N SER A 305 23.46 -33.43 -5.88
CA SER A 305 22.90 -32.09 -5.95
C SER A 305 22.57 -31.66 -7.38
N VAL A 306 21.35 -31.20 -7.59
CA VAL A 306 20.88 -30.70 -8.89
C VAL A 306 21.72 -29.54 -9.39
N ASP A 307 22.15 -28.66 -8.49
CA ASP A 307 22.98 -27.48 -8.83
C ASP A 307 24.33 -27.87 -9.43
N ASN A 308 24.80 -29.09 -9.17
CA ASN A 308 26.03 -29.61 -9.70
C ASN A 308 25.88 -30.32 -11.07
N TRP A 309 24.65 -30.57 -11.49
CA TRP A 309 24.35 -31.37 -12.66
C TRP A 309 24.07 -30.55 -13.90
N CYS A 310 23.40 -29.43 -13.73
CA CYS A 310 23.13 -28.52 -14.82
C CYS A 310 22.82 -27.10 -14.34
N ASN A 311 22.98 -26.16 -15.25
CA ASN A 311 22.46 -24.81 -15.08
C ASN A 311 21.10 -24.73 -15.77
N VAL A 312 20.05 -24.53 -15.00
CA VAL A 312 18.75 -24.13 -15.54
C VAL A 312 18.79 -22.63 -15.67
N MET A 313 18.70 -22.16 -16.90
CA MET A 313 18.61 -20.74 -17.19
C MET A 313 17.25 -20.41 -17.74
N LEU A 314 16.75 -19.25 -17.39
CA LEU A 314 15.57 -18.68 -17.98
C LEU A 314 15.95 -18.11 -19.34
N ASP A 315 15.18 -18.43 -20.38
CA ASP A 315 15.37 -17.85 -21.70
C ASP A 315 14.87 -16.41 -21.70
N GLY A 316 15.80 -15.47 -21.84
CA GLY A 316 15.53 -14.04 -21.75
C GLY A 316 15.61 -13.50 -20.32
N ASP A 317 15.67 -12.19 -20.19
CA ASP A 317 15.68 -11.51 -18.88
C ASP A 317 14.43 -11.88 -18.11
N SER A 318 14.55 -12.98 -17.44
CA SER A 318 13.75 -13.55 -16.36
C SER A 318 12.36 -12.92 -16.11
N LEU A 319 11.36 -13.43 -16.78
CA LEU A 319 9.97 -13.27 -16.37
C LEU A 319 9.77 -13.67 -14.90
N THR A 320 10.51 -14.68 -14.44
CA THR A 320 10.40 -15.21 -13.07
C THR A 320 11.02 -14.34 -11.98
N THR A 321 11.95 -13.46 -12.30
CA THR A 321 12.51 -12.51 -11.33
C THR A 321 11.74 -11.20 -11.26
N LYS A 322 10.84 -10.96 -12.20
CA LYS A 322 10.06 -9.72 -12.31
C LYS A 322 8.55 -9.91 -12.14
N THR A 323 8.10 -11.07 -11.74
CA THR A 323 6.68 -11.33 -11.52
C THR A 323 6.38 -11.67 -10.07
N LEU A 324 5.20 -11.26 -9.61
CA LEU A 324 4.73 -11.64 -8.29
C LEU A 324 4.33 -13.12 -8.29
N PRO A 325 4.80 -13.93 -7.34
CA PRO A 325 4.55 -15.38 -7.31
C PRO A 325 3.15 -15.69 -6.74
N LEU A 326 2.09 -15.27 -7.41
CA LEU A 326 0.71 -15.50 -7.00
C LEU A 326 0.03 -16.55 -7.87
N LEU A 327 -0.52 -17.59 -7.23
CA LEU A 327 -1.26 -18.66 -7.87
C LEU A 327 -2.75 -18.56 -7.54
N MET A 328 -3.56 -18.36 -8.58
CA MET A 328 -5.01 -18.29 -8.46
C MET A 328 -5.62 -19.69 -8.24
N PRO A 329 -6.57 -19.88 -7.30
CA PRO A 329 -7.29 -21.13 -7.12
C PRO A 329 -8.03 -21.57 -8.38
N GLY A 330 -7.90 -22.85 -8.70
CA GLY A 330 -8.57 -23.42 -9.87
C GLY A 330 -10.07 -23.23 -9.86
N ASN A 331 -10.69 -23.45 -8.72
CA ASN A 331 -12.14 -23.31 -8.53
C ASN A 331 -12.69 -21.90 -8.80
N LEU A 332 -11.86 -20.87 -8.81
CA LEU A 332 -12.26 -19.50 -9.14
C LEU A 332 -12.10 -19.17 -10.62
N ILE A 333 -11.35 -19.97 -11.37
CA ILE A 333 -11.04 -19.76 -12.80
C ILE A 333 -11.91 -20.64 -13.69
N GLU A 334 -12.34 -21.78 -13.17
CA GLU A 334 -13.10 -22.77 -13.94
C GLU A 334 -14.45 -22.18 -14.36
N SER A 335 -14.73 -22.27 -15.66
CA SER A 335 -16.01 -21.79 -16.20
C SER A 335 -17.13 -22.78 -15.93
N THR A 336 -18.35 -22.26 -15.75
CA THR A 336 -19.57 -23.07 -15.71
C THR A 336 -19.76 -23.87 -16.99
N GLU A 337 -20.59 -24.92 -16.95
CA GLU A 337 -20.94 -25.71 -18.15
C GLU A 337 -21.54 -24.87 -19.26
N SER A 338 -22.27 -23.81 -18.93
CA SER A 338 -22.84 -22.85 -19.89
C SER A 338 -21.75 -21.95 -20.53
N GLY A 339 -20.54 -21.89 -19.96
CA GLY A 339 -19.46 -20.98 -20.35
C GLY A 339 -19.76 -19.51 -20.09
N ILE A 340 -20.88 -19.19 -19.39
CA ILE A 340 -21.29 -17.83 -19.04
C ILE A 340 -21.04 -17.63 -17.56
N GLY A 341 -20.19 -16.66 -17.24
CA GLY A 341 -19.89 -16.28 -15.86
C GLY A 341 -21.00 -15.44 -15.21
N CYS A 342 -20.79 -15.11 -13.96
CA CYS A 342 -21.73 -14.32 -13.18
C CYS A 342 -21.74 -12.85 -13.59
N ILE A 343 -22.87 -12.36 -14.10
CA ILE A 343 -23.04 -10.95 -14.49
C ILE A 343 -22.85 -10.00 -13.30
N TYR A 344 -23.19 -10.43 -12.07
CA TYR A 344 -23.12 -9.58 -10.89
C TYR A 344 -21.69 -9.38 -10.38
N CYS A 345 -20.94 -10.46 -10.16
CA CYS A 345 -19.60 -10.38 -9.58
C CYS A 345 -18.45 -10.56 -10.58
N GLY A 346 -18.74 -11.04 -11.80
CA GLY A 346 -17.77 -11.24 -12.85
C GLY A 346 -16.95 -12.54 -12.77
N LEU A 347 -17.20 -13.39 -11.77
CA LEU A 347 -16.51 -14.66 -11.63
C LEU A 347 -17.04 -15.70 -12.65
N PRO A 348 -16.16 -16.46 -13.30
CA PRO A 348 -16.56 -17.46 -14.29
C PRO A 348 -17.12 -18.75 -13.66
N CYS A 349 -16.92 -18.97 -12.37
CA CYS A 349 -17.15 -20.24 -11.70
C CYS A 349 -18.60 -20.52 -11.25
N HIS A 350 -19.52 -19.59 -11.43
CA HIS A 350 -20.93 -19.75 -11.09
C HIS A 350 -21.81 -18.84 -11.94
N GLU A 351 -23.10 -19.18 -12.03
CA GLU A 351 -24.11 -18.37 -12.69
C GLU A 351 -24.68 -17.27 -11.76
N ALA A 352 -25.34 -16.27 -12.34
CA ALA A 352 -25.93 -15.14 -11.59
C ALA A 352 -26.90 -15.59 -10.49
N SER A 353 -27.69 -16.63 -10.76
CA SER A 353 -28.66 -17.21 -9.80
C SER A 353 -28.00 -17.80 -8.55
N GLN A 354 -26.75 -18.21 -8.64
CA GLN A 354 -25.97 -18.85 -7.57
C GLN A 354 -24.95 -17.89 -6.94
N CYS A 355 -25.01 -16.60 -7.27
CA CYS A 355 -24.00 -15.65 -6.85
C CYS A 355 -23.90 -15.51 -5.32
N PRO A 356 -22.73 -15.78 -4.70
CA PRO A 356 -22.55 -15.70 -3.25
C PRO A 356 -22.76 -14.31 -2.68
N THR A 357 -22.61 -13.25 -3.51
CA THR A 357 -22.78 -11.85 -3.07
C THR A 357 -24.17 -11.51 -2.57
N ARG A 358 -25.18 -12.35 -2.85
CA ARG A 358 -26.53 -12.18 -2.32
C ARG A 358 -26.60 -12.32 -0.80
N SER A 359 -25.76 -13.20 -0.25
CA SER A 359 -25.68 -13.48 1.19
C SER A 359 -24.74 -12.53 1.94
N CYS A 360 -24.03 -11.65 1.22
CA CYS A 360 -23.12 -10.68 1.80
C CYS A 360 -23.83 -9.38 2.12
N ASN A 361 -23.51 -8.77 3.25
CA ASN A 361 -23.84 -7.37 3.45
C ASN A 361 -23.01 -6.52 2.49
N PRO A 362 -23.49 -5.32 2.09
CA PRO A 362 -22.64 -4.36 1.41
C PRO A 362 -21.36 -4.17 2.25
N SER A 363 -20.21 -4.40 1.66
CA SER A 363 -18.95 -4.20 2.38
C SER A 363 -18.59 -2.72 2.36
N ASP A 364 -17.98 -2.27 3.43
CA ASP A 364 -17.29 -0.99 3.45
C ASP A 364 -16.06 -1.09 2.51
N SER A 365 -15.57 0.05 2.03
CA SER A 365 -14.34 0.14 1.24
C SER A 365 -13.10 -0.44 1.95
N SER A 366 -13.22 -0.76 3.22
CA SER A 366 -12.19 -1.33 4.10
C SER A 366 -11.59 -2.65 3.62
N VAL A 367 -12.32 -3.46 2.84
CA VAL A 367 -11.82 -4.77 2.38
C VAL A 367 -10.50 -4.67 1.62
N TRP A 368 -10.29 -3.60 0.87
CA TRP A 368 -9.05 -3.36 0.13
C TRP A 368 -7.91 -2.91 1.04
N GLU A 369 -8.23 -2.18 2.12
CA GLU A 369 -7.28 -1.82 3.16
C GLU A 369 -6.87 -3.04 3.96
N GLU A 370 -7.84 -3.87 4.37
CA GLU A 370 -7.59 -5.14 5.06
C GLU A 370 -6.71 -6.09 4.20
N LEU A 371 -7.01 -6.20 2.90
CA LEU A 371 -6.21 -7.00 1.98
C LEU A 371 -4.78 -6.45 1.81
N GLY A 372 -4.63 -5.13 1.87
CA GLY A 372 -3.35 -4.44 1.83
C GLY A 372 -2.46 -4.68 3.04
N GLU A 373 -2.99 -5.21 4.13
CA GLU A 373 -2.24 -5.61 5.31
C GLU A 373 -1.58 -7.00 5.17
N PHE A 374 -1.87 -7.73 4.09
CA PHE A 374 -1.24 -9.02 3.82
C PHE A 374 -0.08 -8.87 2.83
N ASP A 375 0.96 -9.67 3.06
CA ASP A 375 1.99 -9.92 2.06
C ASP A 375 1.50 -10.96 1.02
N LEU A 376 2.30 -11.17 0.00
CA LEU A 376 1.97 -12.13 -1.06
C LEU A 376 1.89 -13.57 -0.57
N ASP A 377 2.69 -13.94 0.42
CA ASP A 377 2.67 -15.29 0.99
C ASP A 377 1.37 -15.51 1.76
N GLY A 378 0.93 -14.52 2.52
CA GLY A 378 -0.36 -14.54 3.19
C GLY A 378 -1.55 -14.68 2.23
N ILE A 379 -1.51 -13.97 1.09
CA ILE A 379 -2.54 -14.11 0.04
C ILE A 379 -2.49 -15.49 -0.61
N ASN A 380 -1.30 -16.04 -0.89
CA ASN A 380 -1.14 -17.38 -1.44
C ASN A 380 -1.68 -18.46 -0.48
N ASP A 381 -1.39 -18.34 0.81
CA ASP A 381 -1.89 -19.28 1.81
C ASP A 381 -3.41 -19.17 1.98
N ALA A 382 -3.95 -17.97 1.90
CA ALA A 382 -5.40 -17.75 1.85
C ALA A 382 -6.02 -18.43 0.62
N PHE A 383 -5.42 -18.29 -0.57
CA PHE A 383 -5.89 -18.97 -1.78
C PHE A 383 -5.83 -20.50 -1.69
N LYS A 384 -4.78 -21.08 -1.12
CA LYS A 384 -4.72 -22.53 -0.88
C LYS A 384 -5.87 -23.00 0.02
N LYS A 385 -6.19 -22.23 1.07
CA LYS A 385 -7.30 -22.54 1.95
C LYS A 385 -8.65 -22.43 1.24
N ILE A 386 -8.86 -21.36 0.45
CA ILE A 386 -10.06 -21.17 -0.38
C ILE A 386 -10.24 -22.37 -1.33
N GLU A 387 -9.19 -22.78 -2.02
CA GLU A 387 -9.22 -23.92 -2.93
C GLU A 387 -9.63 -25.21 -2.22
N ASN A 388 -9.04 -25.47 -1.06
CA ASN A 388 -9.39 -26.65 -0.25
C ASN A 388 -10.86 -26.64 0.21
N VAL A 389 -11.34 -25.50 0.68
CA VAL A 389 -12.73 -25.36 1.15
C VAL A 389 -13.70 -25.53 -0.02
N LEU A 390 -13.48 -24.86 -1.14
CA LEU A 390 -14.36 -24.94 -2.31
C LEU A 390 -14.31 -26.33 -2.98
N THR A 391 -13.16 -26.99 -3.02
CA THR A 391 -13.04 -28.37 -3.53
C THR A 391 -13.80 -29.35 -2.65
N THR A 392 -13.80 -29.14 -1.33
CA THR A 392 -14.42 -30.08 -0.38
C THR A 392 -15.94 -29.87 -0.26
N LYS A 393 -16.38 -28.61 -0.21
CA LYS A 393 -17.75 -28.20 0.14
C LYS A 393 -18.54 -27.59 -1.03
N GLY A 394 -17.88 -27.34 -2.16
CA GLY A 394 -18.51 -26.70 -3.32
C GLY A 394 -19.11 -25.34 -2.97
N HIS A 395 -20.33 -25.10 -3.45
CA HIS A 395 -21.01 -23.81 -3.22
C HIS A 395 -21.23 -23.46 -1.73
N ALA A 396 -21.48 -24.47 -0.88
CA ALA A 396 -21.62 -24.24 0.57
C ALA A 396 -20.33 -23.68 1.21
N GLY A 397 -19.17 -23.92 0.60
CA GLY A 397 -17.88 -23.37 1.04
C GLY A 397 -17.81 -21.85 0.97
N TYR A 398 -18.53 -21.21 0.04
CA TYR A 398 -18.57 -19.74 -0.04
C TYR A 398 -19.13 -19.11 1.23
N LEU A 399 -20.24 -19.66 1.76
CA LEU A 399 -20.86 -19.11 2.98
C LEU A 399 -19.91 -19.22 4.17
N GLU A 400 -19.22 -20.36 4.29
CA GLU A 400 -18.24 -20.55 5.37
C GLU A 400 -17.06 -19.58 5.27
N LEU A 401 -16.56 -19.37 4.06
CA LEU A 401 -15.49 -18.40 3.83
C LEU A 401 -15.92 -16.96 4.10
N LEU A 402 -17.18 -16.63 3.86
CA LEU A 402 -17.70 -15.27 4.06
C LEU A 402 -18.02 -14.93 5.51
N ASP A 403 -18.39 -15.92 6.32
CA ASP A 403 -18.70 -15.74 7.74
C ASP A 403 -17.45 -15.67 8.64
N GLY A 404 -16.27 -15.97 8.12
CA GLY A 404 -15.02 -15.93 8.86
C GLY A 404 -14.38 -14.54 8.93
N ASN A 405 -13.42 -14.40 9.87
CA ASN A 405 -12.58 -13.20 10.00
C ASN A 405 -11.09 -13.51 9.72
N ASP A 406 -10.79 -14.67 9.20
CA ASP A 406 -9.44 -15.06 8.89
C ASP A 406 -8.97 -14.54 7.51
N PRO A 407 -7.68 -14.61 7.18
CA PRO A 407 -7.15 -14.08 5.91
C PRO A 407 -7.86 -14.62 4.66
N SER A 408 -8.27 -15.90 4.67
CA SER A 408 -9.01 -16.49 3.54
C SER A 408 -10.39 -15.86 3.35
N SER A 409 -11.03 -15.44 4.42
CA SER A 409 -12.31 -14.76 4.39
C SER A 409 -12.18 -13.33 3.83
N VAL A 410 -11.12 -12.61 4.21
CA VAL A 410 -10.81 -11.28 3.65
C VAL A 410 -10.54 -11.38 2.16
N VAL A 411 -9.66 -12.31 1.74
CA VAL A 411 -9.35 -12.53 0.32
C VAL A 411 -10.60 -12.92 -0.47
N MET A 412 -11.46 -13.80 0.07
CA MET A 412 -12.69 -14.21 -0.62
C MET A 412 -13.68 -13.05 -0.74
N ARG A 413 -13.86 -12.25 0.31
CA ARG A 413 -14.67 -11.02 0.25
C ARG A 413 -14.14 -10.06 -0.81
N ALA A 414 -12.81 -9.84 -0.85
CA ALA A 414 -12.17 -8.99 -1.84
C ALA A 414 -12.37 -9.50 -3.27
N VAL A 415 -12.24 -10.82 -3.51
CA VAL A 415 -12.52 -11.44 -4.82
C VAL A 415 -13.96 -11.15 -5.27
N LEU A 416 -14.93 -11.22 -4.37
CA LEU A 416 -16.33 -10.90 -4.68
C LEU A 416 -16.58 -9.40 -4.86
N GLU A 417 -15.72 -8.53 -4.32
CA GLU A 417 -15.82 -7.05 -4.47
C GLU A 417 -15.14 -6.50 -5.72
N ILE A 418 -14.44 -7.30 -6.51
CA ILE A 418 -13.75 -6.83 -7.73
C ILE A 418 -14.70 -6.07 -8.66
N THR A 419 -15.94 -6.52 -8.78
CA THR A 419 -16.98 -5.88 -9.58
C THR A 419 -18.22 -5.61 -8.72
N SER A 420 -18.14 -4.60 -7.86
CA SER A 420 -19.23 -4.25 -6.95
C SER A 420 -20.38 -3.52 -7.65
N LEU A 421 -20.10 -2.75 -8.70
CA LEU A 421 -21.03 -1.89 -9.42
C LEU A 421 -22.28 -2.63 -9.97
N GLY A 422 -22.14 -3.91 -10.30
CA GLY A 422 -23.23 -4.76 -10.85
C GLY A 422 -23.99 -5.59 -9.82
N GLN A 423 -23.61 -5.59 -8.55
CA GLN A 423 -24.17 -6.50 -7.56
C GLN A 423 -25.50 -6.04 -7.00
N LEU A 424 -26.44 -6.99 -6.86
CA LEU A 424 -27.80 -6.69 -6.40
C LEU A 424 -27.87 -6.02 -5.03
N ARG A 425 -26.95 -6.32 -4.13
CA ARG A 425 -26.88 -5.75 -2.76
C ARG A 425 -26.61 -4.24 -2.74
N TYR A 426 -25.97 -3.69 -3.78
CA TYR A 426 -25.70 -2.25 -3.90
C TYR A 426 -26.78 -1.48 -4.66
N VAL A 427 -27.70 -2.16 -5.35
CA VAL A 427 -28.78 -1.52 -6.12
C VAL A 427 -29.62 -0.55 -5.27
N PRO A 428 -30.01 -0.87 -4.02
CA PRO A 428 -30.74 0.08 -3.17
C PRO A 428 -29.98 1.40 -2.94
N GLN A 429 -28.70 1.32 -2.68
CA GLN A 429 -27.81 2.48 -2.47
C GLN A 429 -27.71 3.31 -3.76
N HIS A 430 -27.47 2.65 -4.91
CA HIS A 430 -27.39 3.32 -6.21
C HIS A 430 -28.69 4.04 -6.58
N TRP A 431 -29.83 3.48 -6.23
CA TRP A 431 -31.14 4.13 -6.45
C TRP A 431 -31.34 5.34 -5.54
N LEU A 432 -30.96 5.24 -4.26
CA LEU A 432 -31.08 6.33 -3.30
C LEU A 432 -30.22 7.52 -3.69
N TYR A 433 -28.94 7.28 -3.93
CA TYR A 433 -27.98 8.32 -4.24
C TYR A 433 -27.82 8.63 -5.74
N ARG A 434 -28.65 8.00 -6.60
CA ARG A 434 -28.61 8.20 -8.06
C ARG A 434 -27.21 8.09 -8.67
N MET A 435 -26.41 7.15 -8.18
CA MET A 435 -25.02 6.91 -8.56
C MET A 435 -24.05 8.06 -8.20
N GLN A 436 -24.41 8.91 -7.26
CA GLN A 436 -23.52 9.89 -6.66
C GLN A 436 -22.95 9.34 -5.36
N GLU A 437 -21.80 9.81 -4.97
CA GLU A 437 -21.25 9.47 -3.66
C GLU A 437 -22.11 10.12 -2.57
N PRO A 438 -22.42 9.38 -1.47
CA PRO A 438 -23.15 9.95 -0.34
C PRO A 438 -22.35 11.09 0.29
N ASP A 439 -22.98 12.24 0.48
CA ASP A 439 -22.38 13.32 1.25
C ASP A 439 -22.51 12.97 2.75
N PRO A 440 -21.40 12.92 3.52
CA PRO A 440 -21.44 12.57 4.94
C PRO A 440 -22.30 13.52 5.78
N ASP A 441 -22.49 14.76 5.33
CA ASP A 441 -23.21 15.81 6.03
C ASP A 441 -24.69 15.93 5.62
N GLU A 442 -25.13 15.19 4.58
CA GLU A 442 -26.54 15.17 4.14
C GLU A 442 -27.30 14.00 4.77
N GLU A 443 -28.54 14.28 5.20
CA GLU A 443 -29.44 13.20 5.60
C GLU A 443 -29.70 12.24 4.43
N PRO A 444 -29.69 10.90 4.67
CA PRO A 444 -29.90 9.94 3.61
C PRO A 444 -31.27 10.16 2.93
N PRO A 445 -31.31 10.18 1.59
CA PRO A 445 -32.55 10.41 0.86
C PRO A 445 -33.57 9.31 1.18
N GLN A 446 -34.83 9.71 1.38
CA GLN A 446 -35.91 8.78 1.66
C GLN A 446 -36.32 7.99 0.43
N ARG A 447 -36.68 6.72 0.65
CA ARG A 447 -37.27 5.87 -0.41
C ARG A 447 -38.61 6.46 -0.82
N ASP A 448 -38.84 6.50 -2.11
CA ASP A 448 -40.17 6.86 -2.65
C ASP A 448 -41.14 5.66 -2.61
N ASP A 449 -42.42 5.90 -2.87
CA ASP A 449 -43.47 4.89 -2.82
C ASP A 449 -43.52 3.95 -4.02
N SER A 450 -42.46 3.87 -4.83
CA SER A 450 -42.42 2.96 -5.97
C SER A 450 -42.40 1.49 -5.53
N PRO A 451 -43.20 0.63 -6.16
CA PRO A 451 -43.27 -0.79 -5.87
C PRO A 451 -41.95 -1.52 -6.23
N SER A 452 -41.05 -0.89 -6.99
CA SER A 452 -39.77 -1.42 -7.39
C SER A 452 -38.88 -1.83 -6.20
N TRP A 453 -38.96 -1.10 -5.07
CA TRP A 453 -38.23 -1.43 -3.85
C TRP A 453 -38.64 -2.80 -3.29
N GLY A 454 -39.94 -3.05 -3.15
CA GLY A 454 -40.44 -4.32 -2.63
C GLY A 454 -40.19 -5.50 -3.59
N PHE A 455 -40.11 -5.26 -4.89
CA PHE A 455 -39.75 -6.30 -5.87
C PHE A 455 -38.25 -6.61 -5.83
N LEU A 456 -37.43 -5.60 -5.67
CA LEU A 456 -35.98 -5.78 -5.50
C LEU A 456 -35.65 -6.57 -4.23
N GLU A 457 -36.28 -6.22 -3.10
CA GLU A 457 -36.11 -6.96 -1.83
C GLU A 457 -36.54 -8.42 -1.96
N LYS A 458 -37.66 -8.68 -2.70
CA LYS A 458 -38.06 -10.05 -2.98
C LYS A 458 -37.07 -10.78 -3.87
N LEU A 459 -36.54 -10.14 -4.90
CA LEU A 459 -35.55 -10.73 -5.79
C LEU A 459 -34.29 -11.17 -5.03
N VAL A 460 -33.80 -10.33 -4.11
CA VAL A 460 -32.64 -10.65 -3.29
C VAL A 460 -32.90 -11.82 -2.35
N ASN A 461 -34.12 -11.91 -1.77
CA ASN A 461 -34.46 -12.88 -0.73
C ASN A 461 -35.14 -14.15 -1.25
N THR A 462 -35.55 -14.19 -2.52
CA THR A 462 -36.35 -15.30 -3.06
C THR A 462 -35.46 -16.34 -3.74
N GLY A 463 -35.70 -17.61 -3.46
CA GLY A 463 -35.08 -18.70 -4.22
C GLY A 463 -35.64 -18.80 -5.65
N ILE A 464 -34.97 -19.57 -6.48
CA ILE A 464 -35.23 -19.74 -7.93
C ILE A 464 -36.68 -20.13 -8.23
N ASP A 465 -37.37 -20.82 -7.31
CA ASP A 465 -38.71 -21.40 -7.53
C ASP A 465 -39.85 -20.35 -7.71
N ASP A 466 -39.65 -19.10 -7.24
CA ASP A 466 -40.70 -18.06 -7.27
C ASP A 466 -40.46 -16.95 -8.30
N LEU A 467 -39.40 -17.04 -9.11
CA LEU A 467 -39.10 -16.02 -10.14
C LEU A 467 -40.20 -15.82 -11.19
N THR A 468 -40.99 -16.88 -11.46
CA THR A 468 -42.11 -16.82 -12.42
C THR A 468 -43.25 -15.95 -11.91
N THR A 469 -43.61 -16.15 -10.66
CA THR A 469 -44.65 -15.35 -9.98
C THR A 469 -44.20 -13.91 -9.79
N LEU A 470 -42.94 -13.70 -9.42
CA LEU A 470 -42.36 -12.36 -9.31
C LEU A 470 -42.37 -11.63 -10.63
N GLY A 471 -41.96 -12.26 -11.74
CA GLY A 471 -41.98 -11.67 -13.08
C GLY A 471 -43.38 -11.25 -13.56
N LYS A 472 -44.42 -12.06 -13.28
CA LYS A 472 -45.82 -11.71 -13.59
C LYS A 472 -46.25 -10.45 -12.83
N LYS A 473 -45.99 -10.37 -11.52
CA LYS A 473 -46.33 -9.20 -10.69
C LYS A 473 -45.62 -7.94 -11.14
N ILE A 474 -44.36 -8.07 -11.55
CA ILE A 474 -43.61 -6.95 -12.12
C ILE A 474 -44.24 -6.49 -13.44
N SER A 475 -44.59 -7.41 -14.34
CA SER A 475 -45.23 -7.08 -15.61
C SER A 475 -46.57 -6.37 -15.40
N GLU A 476 -47.39 -6.83 -14.45
CA GLU A 476 -48.66 -6.15 -14.08
C GLU A 476 -48.41 -4.76 -13.51
N SER A 477 -47.33 -4.57 -12.74
CA SER A 477 -46.95 -3.28 -12.17
C SER A 477 -46.41 -2.32 -13.24
N MET A 478 -45.67 -2.83 -14.23
CA MET A 478 -45.15 -2.04 -15.35
C MET A 478 -46.27 -1.43 -16.21
N THR A 479 -47.43 -2.12 -16.35
CA THR A 479 -48.61 -1.56 -17.02
C THR A 479 -49.22 -0.41 -16.25
N ARG A 480 -49.14 -0.38 -14.93
CA ARG A 480 -49.63 0.67 -14.06
C ARG A 480 -48.65 1.84 -13.93
N TYR A 481 -47.35 1.53 -13.81
CA TYR A 481 -46.28 2.48 -13.63
C TYR A 481 -45.35 2.55 -14.86
N GLN A 482 -45.91 3.02 -15.97
CA GLN A 482 -45.27 2.96 -17.31
C GLN A 482 -43.93 3.71 -17.40
N ARG A 483 -43.74 4.78 -16.59
CA ARG A 483 -42.50 5.60 -16.60
C ARG A 483 -41.50 5.23 -15.54
N ASP A 484 -41.76 4.20 -14.75
CA ASP A 484 -40.80 3.77 -13.71
C ASP A 484 -39.65 2.93 -14.34
N SER A 485 -38.49 3.55 -14.48
CA SER A 485 -37.27 2.88 -14.99
C SER A 485 -36.78 1.75 -14.10
N ARG A 486 -36.99 1.87 -12.78
CA ARG A 486 -36.52 0.86 -11.80
C ARG A 486 -37.30 -0.44 -11.91
N LEU A 487 -38.59 -0.39 -12.26
CA LEU A 487 -39.39 -1.59 -12.54
C LEU A 487 -38.82 -2.37 -13.75
N ARG A 488 -38.41 -1.65 -14.82
CA ARG A 488 -37.75 -2.29 -15.97
C ARG A 488 -36.42 -2.90 -15.57
N MET A 489 -35.66 -2.19 -14.74
CA MET A 489 -34.38 -2.69 -14.21
C MET A 489 -34.57 -3.98 -13.41
N VAL A 490 -35.56 -4.04 -12.50
CA VAL A 490 -35.87 -5.28 -11.76
C VAL A 490 -36.35 -6.39 -12.70
N ALA A 491 -37.14 -6.06 -13.74
CA ALA A 491 -37.50 -7.04 -14.77
C ALA A 491 -36.27 -7.59 -15.50
N GLY A 492 -35.30 -6.72 -15.82
CA GLY A 492 -34.03 -7.11 -16.40
C GLY A 492 -33.26 -8.09 -15.48
N PHE A 493 -33.17 -7.81 -14.19
CA PHE A 493 -32.55 -8.70 -13.21
C PHE A 493 -33.27 -10.06 -13.12
N VAL A 494 -34.59 -10.08 -13.14
CA VAL A 494 -35.35 -11.35 -13.18
C VAL A 494 -35.04 -12.15 -14.43
N GLN A 495 -34.80 -11.52 -15.58
CA GLN A 495 -34.42 -12.24 -16.79
C GLN A 495 -32.97 -12.74 -16.75
N ILE A 496 -32.04 -11.97 -16.12
CA ILE A 496 -30.68 -12.46 -15.83
C ILE A 496 -30.74 -13.77 -15.01
N GLU A 497 -31.56 -13.79 -13.94
CA GLU A 497 -31.72 -14.97 -13.09
C GLU A 497 -32.32 -16.18 -13.83
N ARG A 498 -33.00 -15.95 -14.92
CA ARG A 498 -33.57 -16.97 -15.82
C ARG A 498 -32.64 -17.31 -16.98
N SER A 499 -31.45 -16.75 -17.01
CA SER A 499 -30.50 -16.88 -18.11
C SER A 499 -31.05 -16.42 -19.47
N ASN A 500 -32.07 -15.53 -19.45
CA ASN A 500 -32.67 -14.94 -20.66
C ASN A 500 -32.06 -13.57 -20.93
N PHE A 501 -30.89 -13.58 -21.48
CA PHE A 501 -30.05 -12.37 -21.62
C PHE A 501 -30.58 -11.39 -22.67
N GLU A 502 -31.20 -11.87 -23.74
CA GLU A 502 -31.81 -11.01 -24.78
C GLU A 502 -32.93 -10.14 -24.18
N GLN A 503 -33.81 -10.77 -23.39
CA GLN A 503 -34.88 -10.00 -22.72
C GLN A 503 -34.34 -9.11 -21.61
N ALA A 504 -33.29 -9.53 -20.89
CA ALA A 504 -32.66 -8.71 -19.89
C ALA A 504 -32.06 -7.43 -20.50
N GLU A 505 -31.35 -7.54 -21.62
CA GLU A 505 -30.80 -6.41 -22.39
C GLU A 505 -31.89 -5.46 -22.83
N SER A 506 -32.99 -5.98 -23.38
CA SER A 506 -34.15 -5.17 -23.77
C SER A 506 -34.73 -4.35 -22.62
N PHE A 507 -34.84 -4.95 -21.42
CA PHE A 507 -35.36 -4.26 -20.23
C PHE A 507 -34.37 -3.20 -19.72
N PHE A 508 -33.07 -3.42 -19.74
CA PHE A 508 -32.09 -2.40 -19.35
C PHE A 508 -32.09 -1.23 -20.35
N LYS A 509 -32.21 -1.50 -21.63
CA LYS A 509 -32.34 -0.48 -22.67
C LYS A 509 -33.60 0.38 -22.50
N GLU A 510 -34.76 -0.27 -22.19
CA GLU A 510 -35.95 0.46 -21.82
C GLU A 510 -35.74 1.29 -20.54
N ALA A 511 -35.15 0.73 -19.51
CA ALA A 511 -34.83 1.44 -18.27
C ALA A 511 -33.95 2.66 -18.52
N ALA A 512 -32.90 2.54 -19.33
CA ALA A 512 -32.04 3.64 -19.73
C ALA A 512 -32.84 4.76 -20.43
N SER A 513 -33.75 4.40 -21.35
CA SER A 513 -34.57 5.37 -22.10
C SER A 513 -35.57 6.15 -21.23
N LEU A 514 -36.00 5.57 -20.11
CA LEU A 514 -36.93 6.19 -19.17
C LEU A 514 -36.22 7.03 -18.08
N THR A 515 -34.92 6.91 -17.97
CA THR A 515 -34.12 7.57 -16.92
C THR A 515 -33.65 8.95 -17.38
N VAL A 516 -33.86 9.97 -16.56
CA VAL A 516 -33.43 11.36 -16.85
C VAL A 516 -31.97 11.60 -16.46
N SER A 517 -31.47 10.92 -15.42
CA SER A 517 -30.11 11.07 -14.93
C SER A 517 -29.09 10.41 -15.86
N PRO A 518 -28.11 11.12 -16.39
CA PRO A 518 -27.05 10.54 -17.22
C PRO A 518 -26.30 9.40 -16.53
N ALA A 519 -26.05 9.53 -15.22
CA ALA A 519 -25.37 8.50 -14.44
C ALA A 519 -26.20 7.20 -14.35
N MET A 520 -27.54 7.34 -14.15
CA MET A 520 -28.44 6.20 -14.13
C MET A 520 -28.63 5.59 -15.52
N GLN A 521 -28.59 6.38 -16.58
CA GLN A 521 -28.57 5.85 -17.95
C GLN A 521 -27.31 5.02 -18.19
N ALA A 522 -26.15 5.58 -17.87
CA ALA A 522 -24.86 4.92 -17.98
C ALA A 522 -24.81 3.62 -17.15
N TRP A 523 -25.46 3.60 -15.98
CA TRP A 523 -25.52 2.40 -15.15
C TRP A 523 -26.42 1.31 -15.74
N ASN A 524 -27.53 1.65 -16.39
CA ASN A 524 -28.32 0.66 -17.14
C ASN A 524 -27.51 0.10 -18.32
N GLU A 525 -26.82 0.95 -19.08
CA GLU A 525 -25.93 0.55 -20.17
C GLU A 525 -24.77 -0.33 -19.68
N PHE A 526 -24.32 -0.15 -18.44
CA PHE A 526 -23.35 -1.04 -17.81
C PHE A 526 -23.84 -2.49 -17.74
N PHE A 527 -25.12 -2.74 -17.46
CA PHE A 527 -25.65 -4.10 -17.47
C PHE A 527 -25.73 -4.70 -18.89
N GLU A 528 -26.02 -3.88 -19.91
CA GLU A 528 -25.93 -4.30 -21.31
C GLU A 528 -24.48 -4.71 -21.65
N ALA A 529 -23.51 -3.88 -21.24
CA ALA A 529 -22.08 -4.18 -21.39
C ALA A 529 -21.68 -5.48 -20.65
N ARG A 530 -22.18 -5.69 -19.43
CA ARG A 530 -21.89 -6.90 -18.65
C ARG A 530 -22.46 -8.16 -19.29
N ILE A 531 -23.70 -8.09 -19.80
CA ILE A 531 -24.33 -9.19 -20.54
C ILE A 531 -23.46 -9.54 -21.75
N ALA A 532 -23.08 -8.56 -22.56
CA ALA A 532 -22.22 -8.78 -23.70
C ALA A 532 -20.84 -9.34 -23.30
N GLU A 533 -20.24 -8.85 -22.22
CA GLU A 533 -18.97 -9.34 -21.71
C GLU A 533 -19.02 -10.80 -21.31
N GLU A 534 -19.99 -11.20 -20.49
CA GLU A 534 -20.09 -12.58 -19.99
C GLU A 534 -20.56 -13.57 -21.08
N GLN A 535 -21.24 -13.06 -22.10
CA GLN A 535 -21.52 -13.83 -23.30
C GLN A 535 -20.33 -13.94 -24.26
N GLY A 536 -19.18 -13.30 -23.97
CA GLY A 536 -17.99 -13.31 -24.80
C GLY A 536 -18.05 -12.35 -26.00
N HIS A 537 -19.08 -11.50 -26.09
CA HIS A 537 -19.21 -10.45 -27.09
C HIS A 537 -18.36 -9.21 -26.72
N TYR A 538 -17.06 -9.43 -26.48
CA TYR A 538 -16.16 -8.40 -25.94
C TYR A 538 -16.09 -7.10 -26.74
N PRO A 539 -16.10 -7.11 -28.09
CA PRO A 539 -16.12 -5.88 -28.87
C PRO A 539 -17.37 -5.03 -28.60
N GLN A 540 -18.54 -5.67 -28.50
CA GLN A 540 -19.80 -4.98 -28.15
C GLN A 540 -19.74 -4.44 -26.71
N ALA A 541 -19.24 -5.23 -25.76
CA ALA A 541 -19.04 -4.78 -24.38
C ALA A 541 -18.10 -3.55 -24.32
N LEU A 542 -17.00 -3.56 -25.07
CA LEU A 542 -16.07 -2.43 -25.15
C LEU A 542 -16.71 -1.17 -25.76
N GLU A 543 -17.62 -1.32 -26.71
CA GLU A 543 -18.38 -0.20 -27.27
C GLU A 543 -19.25 0.44 -26.19
N HIS A 544 -20.03 -0.35 -25.46
CA HIS A 544 -20.83 0.13 -24.33
C HIS A 544 -19.96 0.78 -23.26
N TYR A 545 -18.87 0.13 -22.85
CA TYR A 545 -17.96 0.72 -21.86
C TYR A 545 -17.36 2.05 -22.33
N SER A 546 -17.06 2.20 -23.62
CA SER A 546 -16.57 3.45 -24.18
C SER A 546 -17.64 4.56 -24.16
N GLN A 547 -18.92 4.23 -24.38
CA GLN A 547 -20.03 5.16 -24.31
C GLN A 547 -20.24 5.62 -22.87
N ILE A 548 -20.26 4.69 -21.91
CA ILE A 548 -20.35 4.98 -20.49
C ILE A 548 -19.20 5.90 -20.04
N GLN A 549 -17.98 5.62 -20.48
CA GLN A 549 -16.80 6.40 -20.10
C GLN A 549 -16.84 7.85 -20.62
N ARG A 550 -17.51 8.11 -21.76
CA ARG A 550 -17.72 9.48 -22.25
C ARG A 550 -18.68 10.27 -21.36
N VAL A 551 -19.68 9.61 -20.79
CA VAL A 551 -20.69 10.22 -19.90
C VAL A 551 -20.17 10.31 -18.47
N MET A 552 -19.51 9.27 -18.02
CA MET A 552 -19.01 9.11 -16.63
C MET A 552 -17.50 8.81 -16.62
N PRO A 553 -16.64 9.78 -16.96
CA PRO A 553 -15.19 9.58 -17.09
C PRO A 553 -14.51 9.20 -15.76
N HIS A 554 -15.15 9.51 -14.64
CA HIS A 554 -14.62 9.24 -13.30
C HIS A 554 -14.90 7.81 -12.81
N TRP A 555 -15.74 7.05 -13.49
CA TRP A 555 -16.00 5.66 -13.12
C TRP A 555 -14.83 4.77 -13.49
N ARG A 556 -13.96 4.54 -12.50
CA ARG A 556 -12.75 3.72 -12.64
C ARG A 556 -13.06 2.27 -12.95
N ASP A 557 -14.17 1.73 -12.41
CA ASP A 557 -14.60 0.35 -12.65
C ASP A 557 -14.86 0.09 -14.16
N ILE A 558 -15.37 1.06 -14.87
CA ILE A 558 -15.59 0.94 -16.33
C ILE A 558 -14.27 0.85 -17.10
N ARG A 559 -13.28 1.64 -16.70
CA ARG A 559 -11.93 1.54 -17.28
C ARG A 559 -11.30 0.19 -16.98
N TYR A 560 -11.49 -0.30 -15.75
CA TYR A 560 -11.00 -1.60 -15.35
C TYR A 560 -11.67 -2.74 -16.14
N ARG A 561 -13.00 -2.73 -16.28
CA ARG A 561 -13.72 -3.75 -17.10
C ARG A 561 -13.30 -3.71 -18.57
N SER A 562 -13.01 -2.53 -19.12
CA SER A 562 -12.45 -2.41 -20.48
C SER A 562 -11.07 -3.08 -20.59
N ILE A 563 -10.24 -2.99 -19.55
CA ILE A 563 -8.95 -3.71 -19.44
C ILE A 563 -9.21 -5.22 -19.42
N VAL A 564 -10.12 -5.69 -18.56
CA VAL A 564 -10.47 -7.10 -18.42
C VAL A 564 -10.96 -7.68 -19.76
N CYS A 565 -11.86 -6.99 -20.47
CA CYS A 565 -12.34 -7.42 -21.77
C CYS A 565 -11.19 -7.59 -22.77
N ARG A 566 -10.25 -6.66 -22.81
CA ARG A 566 -9.09 -6.75 -23.71
C ARG A 566 -8.17 -7.92 -23.35
N VAL A 567 -7.94 -8.16 -22.05
CA VAL A 567 -7.19 -9.34 -21.59
C VAL A 567 -7.91 -10.63 -21.96
N LYS A 568 -9.23 -10.71 -21.73
CA LYS A 568 -10.06 -11.86 -22.16
C LYS A 568 -9.99 -12.09 -23.68
N MET A 569 -9.79 -11.03 -24.49
CA MET A 569 -9.55 -11.12 -25.93
C MET A 569 -8.13 -11.55 -26.31
N GLY A 570 -7.19 -11.58 -25.35
CA GLY A 570 -5.78 -11.90 -25.57
C GLY A 570 -4.89 -10.69 -25.89
N PHE A 571 -5.36 -9.46 -25.64
CA PHE A 571 -4.59 -8.23 -25.82
C PHE A 571 -4.07 -7.72 -24.48
N SER A 572 -3.13 -8.41 -23.87
CA SER A 572 -2.59 -8.07 -22.56
C SER A 572 -1.59 -6.92 -22.60
N GLU A 573 -0.72 -6.84 -23.64
CA GLU A 573 0.30 -5.79 -23.71
C GLU A 573 -0.30 -4.36 -23.81
N PRO A 574 -1.29 -4.08 -24.69
CA PRO A 574 -1.85 -2.73 -24.80
C PRO A 574 -2.57 -2.22 -23.55
N VAL A 575 -2.89 -3.09 -22.59
CA VAL A 575 -3.61 -2.69 -21.37
C VAL A 575 -2.69 -2.40 -20.19
N LEU A 576 -1.40 -2.69 -20.29
CA LEU A 576 -0.45 -2.50 -19.19
C LEU A 576 -0.34 -1.04 -18.79
N GLU A 577 -0.22 -0.12 -19.73
CA GLU A 577 -0.15 1.32 -19.43
C GLU A 577 -1.47 1.88 -18.87
N PRO A 578 -2.67 1.59 -19.43
CA PRO A 578 -3.93 1.90 -18.79
C PRO A 578 -4.09 1.35 -17.38
N LEU A 579 -3.64 0.12 -17.14
CA LEU A 579 -3.67 -0.49 -15.81
C LEU A 579 -2.73 0.22 -14.84
N ASN A 580 -1.49 0.49 -15.24
CA ASN A 580 -0.52 1.25 -14.46
C ASN A 580 -1.10 2.61 -14.04
N LYS A 581 -1.69 3.35 -14.98
CA LYS A 581 -2.32 4.62 -14.68
C LYS A 581 -3.47 4.48 -13.67
N LEU A 582 -4.31 3.47 -13.83
CA LEU A 582 -5.44 3.22 -12.95
C LEU A 582 -4.98 2.88 -11.51
N VAL A 583 -3.95 2.05 -11.37
CA VAL A 583 -3.36 1.70 -10.07
C VAL A 583 -2.74 2.92 -9.38
N ARG A 584 -2.08 3.81 -10.13
CA ARG A 584 -1.52 5.06 -9.59
C ARG A 584 -2.60 6.06 -9.15
N GLU A 585 -3.76 6.06 -9.82
CA GLU A 585 -4.90 6.88 -9.42
C GLU A 585 -5.63 6.34 -8.19
N ASP A 586 -5.63 5.02 -8.01
CA ASP A 586 -6.30 4.33 -6.91
C ASP A 586 -5.61 2.99 -6.61
N ALA A 587 -4.93 2.93 -5.48
CA ALA A 587 -4.16 1.76 -5.07
C ALA A 587 -4.99 0.47 -4.90
N SER A 588 -6.32 0.57 -4.73
CA SER A 588 -7.19 -0.60 -4.64
C SER A 588 -7.16 -1.45 -5.90
N TYR A 589 -6.91 -0.82 -7.07
CA TYR A 589 -6.82 -1.54 -8.34
C TYR A 589 -5.55 -2.39 -8.49
N PHE A 590 -4.52 -2.15 -7.66
CA PHE A 590 -3.40 -3.08 -7.55
C PHE A 590 -3.89 -4.44 -7.08
N TYR A 591 -4.63 -4.46 -5.97
CA TYR A 591 -5.14 -5.71 -5.39
C TYR A 591 -6.26 -6.32 -6.22
N ARG A 592 -7.15 -5.50 -6.81
CA ARG A 592 -8.16 -5.99 -7.75
C ARG A 592 -7.52 -6.73 -8.90
N ALA A 593 -6.52 -6.15 -9.55
CA ALA A 593 -5.82 -6.80 -10.65
C ALA A 593 -4.99 -8.01 -10.19
N LEU A 594 -4.45 -7.97 -8.98
CA LEU A 594 -3.69 -9.07 -8.39
C LEU A 594 -4.54 -10.33 -8.20
N ILE A 595 -5.79 -10.16 -7.71
CA ILE A 595 -6.66 -11.29 -7.33
C ILE A 595 -7.81 -11.55 -8.31
N ASP A 596 -7.94 -10.82 -9.44
CA ASP A 596 -9.05 -11.01 -10.38
C ASP A 596 -8.84 -12.27 -11.24
N PRO A 597 -9.69 -13.30 -11.11
CA PRO A 597 -9.63 -14.48 -11.96
C PRO A 597 -9.87 -14.18 -13.43
N SER A 598 -10.58 -13.11 -13.77
CA SER A 598 -10.86 -12.70 -15.15
C SER A 598 -9.63 -12.27 -15.93
N LEU A 599 -8.55 -11.92 -15.24
CA LEU A 599 -7.26 -11.54 -15.84
C LEU A 599 -6.32 -12.72 -16.06
N GLU A 600 -6.76 -13.94 -15.76
CA GLU A 600 -5.90 -15.13 -15.77
C GLU A 600 -5.20 -15.35 -17.11
N ARG A 601 -5.85 -15.04 -18.23
CA ARG A 601 -5.27 -15.20 -19.57
C ARG A 601 -4.07 -14.30 -19.81
N GLY A 602 -4.05 -13.11 -19.19
CA GLY A 602 -2.93 -12.17 -19.24
C GLY A 602 -2.15 -12.09 -17.94
N ARG A 603 -2.34 -13.05 -17.04
CA ARG A 603 -1.80 -13.05 -15.67
C ARG A 603 -0.32 -12.69 -15.61
N LEU A 604 0.48 -13.28 -16.47
CA LEU A 604 1.92 -13.03 -16.51
C LEU A 604 2.26 -11.55 -16.68
N MET A 605 1.68 -10.92 -17.69
CA MET A 605 1.95 -9.52 -18.01
C MET A 605 1.38 -8.60 -16.93
N VAL A 606 0.19 -8.92 -16.40
CA VAL A 606 -0.42 -8.18 -15.29
C VAL A 606 0.45 -8.28 -14.04
N LEU A 607 0.90 -9.47 -13.66
CA LEU A 607 1.77 -9.65 -12.50
C LEU A 607 3.14 -8.97 -12.69
N SER A 608 3.66 -8.89 -13.91
CA SER A 608 4.91 -8.18 -14.19
C SER A 608 4.78 -6.68 -13.92
N ILE A 609 3.72 -6.02 -14.40
CA ILE A 609 3.52 -4.58 -14.14
C ILE A 609 3.22 -4.30 -12.66
N LEU A 610 2.47 -5.19 -11.99
CA LEU A 610 2.21 -5.07 -10.56
C LEU A 610 3.50 -5.27 -9.74
N HIS A 611 4.38 -6.17 -10.17
CA HIS A 611 5.70 -6.33 -9.55
C HIS A 611 6.54 -5.05 -9.68
N ASP A 612 6.63 -4.48 -10.88
CA ASP A 612 7.39 -3.24 -11.10
C ASP A 612 6.84 -2.09 -10.23
N LEU A 613 5.51 -1.96 -10.13
CA LEU A 613 4.87 -0.98 -9.25
C LEU A 613 5.16 -1.22 -7.77
N SER A 614 5.13 -2.49 -7.34
CA SER A 614 5.45 -2.86 -5.95
C SER A 614 6.90 -2.56 -5.61
N GLU A 615 7.85 -2.91 -6.50
CA GLU A 615 9.27 -2.60 -6.33
C GLU A 615 9.54 -1.10 -6.30
N GLU A 616 8.90 -0.34 -7.20
CA GLU A 616 9.01 1.13 -7.22
C GLU A 616 8.54 1.73 -5.89
N ALA A 617 7.35 1.33 -5.41
CA ALA A 617 6.79 1.80 -4.15
C ALA A 617 7.66 1.38 -2.96
N ARG A 618 8.14 0.14 -2.91
CA ARG A 618 9.03 -0.37 -1.87
C ARG A 618 10.33 0.42 -1.79
N ASN A 619 10.98 0.65 -2.93
CA ASN A 619 12.22 1.41 -3.01
C ASN A 619 12.03 2.88 -2.61
N ALA A 620 10.92 3.49 -3.03
CA ALA A 620 10.56 4.85 -2.64
C ALA A 620 10.29 4.95 -1.13
N ALA A 621 9.62 3.97 -0.56
CA ALA A 621 9.26 3.93 0.86
C ALA A 621 10.42 3.56 1.80
N GLU A 622 11.54 3.02 1.30
CA GLU A 622 12.62 2.51 2.15
C GLU A 622 13.20 3.58 3.09
N ASN A 623 13.42 4.78 2.57
CA ASN A 623 13.90 5.90 3.39
C ASN A 623 12.87 6.35 4.43
N ASP A 624 11.59 6.32 4.07
CA ASP A 624 10.51 6.68 4.98
C ASP A 624 10.32 5.63 6.09
N ARG A 625 10.49 4.34 5.80
CA ARG A 625 10.53 3.26 6.79
C ARG A 625 11.69 3.46 7.79
N LYS A 626 12.89 3.79 7.31
CA LYS A 626 14.04 4.08 8.18
C LYS A 626 13.77 5.29 9.08
N ARG A 627 13.25 6.38 8.52
CA ARG A 627 12.87 7.56 9.28
C ARG A 627 11.76 7.28 10.30
N LEU A 628 10.77 6.45 9.96
CA LEU A 628 9.73 6.04 10.90
C LEU A 628 10.31 5.30 12.10
N ALA A 629 11.26 4.38 11.89
CA ALA A 629 11.96 3.70 12.96
C ALA A 629 12.78 4.68 13.84
N GLU A 630 13.45 5.66 13.21
CA GLU A 630 14.14 6.74 13.93
C GLU A 630 13.17 7.59 14.76
N MET A 631 11.99 7.90 14.22
CA MET A 631 10.94 8.64 14.94
C MET A 631 10.41 7.87 16.15
N CYS A 632 10.21 6.54 16.03
CA CYS A 632 9.83 5.68 17.15
C CYS A 632 10.88 5.67 18.28
N ASN A 633 12.15 5.70 17.92
CA ASN A 633 13.23 5.85 18.92
C ASN A 633 13.24 7.26 19.50
N ARG A 634 13.12 8.27 18.66
CA ARG A 634 13.17 9.67 19.08
C ARG A 634 12.04 10.07 20.02
N ILE A 635 10.80 9.59 19.79
CA ILE A 635 9.69 9.86 20.71
C ILE A 635 9.95 9.25 22.09
N ASN A 636 10.54 8.04 22.16
CA ASN A 636 10.93 7.41 23.43
C ASN A 636 12.09 8.15 24.13
N GLU A 637 12.95 8.80 23.34
CA GLU A 637 14.01 9.65 23.90
C GLU A 637 13.50 10.98 24.45
N TRP A 638 12.47 11.56 23.85
CA TRP A 638 11.99 12.88 24.26
C TRP A 638 10.92 12.85 25.33
N PHE A 639 10.01 11.87 25.26
CA PHE A 639 8.84 11.79 26.11
C PHE A 639 8.86 10.52 26.97
N PRO A 640 8.57 10.59 28.28
CA PRO A 640 8.36 9.41 29.11
C PRO A 640 7.06 8.68 28.72
N GLU A 641 6.94 7.40 29.09
CA GLU A 641 5.83 6.52 28.72
C GLU A 641 4.44 7.04 29.15
N ASP A 642 4.38 7.76 30.25
CA ASP A 642 3.16 8.36 30.84
C ASP A 642 2.79 9.72 30.21
N HIS A 643 3.61 10.23 29.29
CA HIS A 643 3.36 11.54 28.67
C HIS A 643 2.20 11.48 27.68
N PRO A 644 1.28 12.49 27.63
CA PRO A 644 0.15 12.49 26.69
C PRO A 644 0.57 12.29 25.21
N VAL A 645 1.66 12.92 24.79
CA VAL A 645 2.22 12.77 23.44
C VAL A 645 2.64 11.32 23.16
N GLN A 646 3.19 10.63 24.15
CA GLN A 646 3.60 9.22 24.00
C GLN A 646 2.38 8.30 23.92
N LEU A 647 1.31 8.61 24.65
CA LEU A 647 0.06 7.82 24.64
C LEU A 647 -0.72 7.98 23.33
N ASP A 648 -0.69 9.14 22.70
CA ASP A 648 -1.36 9.40 21.43
C ASP A 648 -0.41 9.17 20.24
N LEU A 649 0.49 10.11 19.96
CA LEU A 649 1.39 10.06 18.82
C LEU A 649 2.32 8.83 18.85
N GLY A 650 2.84 8.47 20.04
CA GLY A 650 3.68 7.29 20.21
C GLY A 650 2.96 5.98 19.89
N THR A 651 1.67 5.89 20.20
CA THR A 651 0.85 4.72 19.86
C THR A 651 0.60 4.66 18.34
N ARG A 652 0.29 5.80 17.71
CA ARG A 652 0.10 5.91 16.26
C ARG A 652 1.38 5.56 15.49
N LEU A 653 2.54 6.04 15.95
CA LEU A 653 3.85 5.72 15.35
C LEU A 653 4.18 4.23 15.45
N ARG A 654 3.95 3.61 16.59
CA ARG A 654 4.20 2.17 16.80
C ARG A 654 3.25 1.32 15.95
N ALA A 655 1.96 1.65 15.93
CA ALA A 655 0.98 0.97 15.10
C ALA A 655 1.34 1.04 13.61
N LEU A 656 1.74 2.23 13.12
CA LEU A 656 2.20 2.38 11.74
C LEU A 656 3.49 1.58 11.48
N HIS A 657 4.42 1.58 12.43
CA HIS A 657 5.68 0.83 12.30
C HIS A 657 5.45 -0.69 12.23
N GLU A 658 4.53 -1.23 13.02
CA GLU A 658 4.11 -2.63 12.96
C GLU A 658 3.43 -2.96 11.63
N GLN A 659 2.47 -2.15 11.20
CA GLN A 659 1.78 -2.34 9.91
C GLN A 659 2.74 -2.30 8.72
N VAL A 660 3.70 -1.38 8.73
CA VAL A 660 4.68 -1.19 7.64
C VAL A 660 5.78 -2.28 7.64
N SER A 661 5.86 -3.12 8.69
CA SER A 661 6.73 -4.31 8.68
C SER A 661 6.28 -5.34 7.64
N VAL A 662 4.99 -5.32 7.25
CA VAL A 662 4.46 -6.16 6.17
C VAL A 662 4.92 -5.60 4.82
N ASP A 663 5.51 -6.46 3.98
CA ASP A 663 5.95 -6.07 2.64
C ASP A 663 4.77 -6.09 1.66
N SER A 664 4.01 -5.00 1.65
CA SER A 664 2.87 -4.84 0.75
C SER A 664 2.91 -3.49 0.02
N TYR A 665 2.27 -3.44 -1.14
CA TYR A 665 2.18 -2.23 -1.96
C TYR A 665 1.50 -1.08 -1.23
N LEU A 666 0.34 -1.35 -0.60
CA LEU A 666 -0.44 -0.34 0.12
C LEU A 666 0.31 0.20 1.34
N MET A 667 1.01 -0.67 2.09
CA MET A 667 1.80 -0.24 3.25
C MET A 667 2.97 0.64 2.85
N SER A 668 3.59 0.38 1.71
CA SER A 668 4.62 1.26 1.15
C SER A 668 4.08 2.65 0.81
N LEU A 669 2.90 2.74 0.18
CA LEU A 669 2.24 4.02 -0.09
C LEU A 669 1.79 4.73 1.19
N ARG A 670 1.24 3.99 2.16
CA ARG A 670 0.75 4.52 3.44
C ARG A 670 1.86 5.16 4.26
N VAL A 671 3.03 4.53 4.33
CA VAL A 671 4.16 5.13 5.06
C VAL A 671 4.62 6.44 4.42
N MET A 672 4.69 6.50 3.09
CA MET A 672 5.07 7.73 2.38
C MET A 672 4.06 8.86 2.59
N ALA A 673 2.76 8.54 2.66
CA ALA A 673 1.70 9.52 2.86
C ALA A 673 1.62 10.02 4.32
N VAL A 674 1.69 9.12 5.30
CA VAL A 674 1.40 9.42 6.71
C VAL A 674 2.65 9.87 7.48
N ARG A 675 3.82 9.29 7.18
CA ARG A 675 5.06 9.62 7.90
C ARG A 675 5.40 11.12 7.94
N PRO A 676 5.27 11.91 6.84
CA PRO A 676 5.63 13.32 6.87
C PRO A 676 4.76 14.14 7.83
N GLU A 677 3.49 13.79 7.95
CA GLU A 677 2.56 14.45 8.86
C GLU A 677 2.89 14.14 10.33
N LEU A 678 3.13 12.86 10.63
CA LEU A 678 3.55 12.44 11.97
C LEU A 678 4.92 13.04 12.36
N GLU A 679 5.85 13.18 11.40
CA GLU A 679 7.13 13.84 11.64
C GLU A 679 6.94 15.32 11.98
N ARG A 680 6.09 16.03 11.26
CA ARG A 680 5.74 17.43 11.53
C ARG A 680 5.10 17.57 12.91
N GLU A 681 4.15 16.70 13.25
CA GLU A 681 3.47 16.69 14.54
C GLU A 681 4.47 16.42 15.68
N LEU A 682 5.39 15.48 15.51
CA LEU A 682 6.45 15.20 16.50
C LEU A 682 7.38 16.41 16.69
N GLU A 683 7.81 17.03 15.60
CA GLU A 683 8.66 18.24 15.68
C GLU A 683 7.94 19.42 16.35
N GLU A 684 6.65 19.60 16.07
CA GLU A 684 5.83 20.63 16.72
C GLU A 684 5.72 20.38 18.23
N HIS A 685 5.49 19.14 18.66
CA HIS A 685 5.46 18.79 20.08
C HIS A 685 6.82 18.99 20.75
N ILE A 686 7.91 18.58 20.11
CA ILE A 686 9.26 18.82 20.62
C ILE A 686 9.55 20.34 20.73
N ALA A 687 9.19 21.10 19.70
CA ALA A 687 9.39 22.54 19.70
C ALA A 687 8.61 23.24 20.79
N HIS A 688 7.36 22.80 21.04
CA HIS A 688 6.52 23.33 22.13
C HIS A 688 7.15 23.04 23.50
N GLU A 689 7.58 21.83 23.78
CA GLU A 689 8.25 21.46 25.04
C GLU A 689 9.55 22.26 25.24
N VAL A 690 10.33 22.43 24.18
CA VAL A 690 11.56 23.22 24.22
C VAL A 690 11.26 24.70 24.51
N GLU A 691 10.23 25.26 23.88
CA GLU A 691 9.84 26.66 24.10
C GLU A 691 9.28 26.86 25.52
N ASP A 692 8.48 25.90 26.03
CA ASP A 692 8.00 25.93 27.41
C ASP A 692 9.15 25.86 28.39
N LEU A 693 10.13 25.02 28.17
CA LEU A 693 11.33 24.96 28.99
C LEU A 693 12.12 26.28 28.95
N ARG A 694 12.30 26.86 27.76
CA ARG A 694 12.95 28.16 27.58
C ARG A 694 12.20 29.28 28.32
N ASN A 695 10.87 29.28 28.23
CA ASN A 695 10.04 30.28 28.91
C ASN A 695 10.11 30.13 30.43
N ARG A 696 10.19 28.91 30.95
CA ARG A 696 10.44 28.63 32.35
C ARG A 696 11.82 29.17 32.79
N TYR A 697 12.87 28.95 32.00
CA TYR A 697 14.19 29.49 32.29
C TYR A 697 14.26 31.01 32.17
N LYS A 698 13.58 31.64 31.22
CA LYS A 698 13.41 33.10 31.14
C LYS A 698 12.75 33.64 32.42
N TYR A 699 11.64 33.00 32.82
CA TYR A 699 10.98 33.37 34.10
C TYR A 699 11.90 33.23 35.29
N PHE A 700 12.67 32.14 35.39
CA PHE A 700 13.64 31.98 36.47
C PHE A 700 14.77 33.04 36.42
N LEU A 701 15.20 33.43 35.26
CA LEU A 701 16.18 34.51 35.06
C LEU A 701 15.62 35.86 35.56
N ASP A 702 14.38 36.18 35.19
CA ASP A 702 13.72 37.42 35.63
C ASP A 702 13.59 37.45 37.17
N VAL A 703 13.16 36.34 37.74
CA VAL A 703 13.08 36.20 39.23
C VAL A 703 14.46 36.34 39.86
N LEU A 704 15.50 35.75 39.29
CA LEU A 704 16.85 35.87 39.82
C LEU A 704 17.39 37.30 39.69
N GLN A 705 17.03 38.00 38.59
CA GLN A 705 17.38 39.41 38.41
C GLN A 705 16.69 40.32 39.46
N GLU A 706 15.39 40.08 39.72
CA GLU A 706 14.67 40.80 40.80
C GLU A 706 15.35 40.60 42.18
N ILE A 707 15.70 39.33 42.48
CA ILE A 707 16.40 38.99 43.72
C ILE A 707 17.77 39.69 43.79
N ARG A 708 18.53 39.70 42.69
CA ARG A 708 19.82 40.39 42.64
C ARG A 708 19.68 41.89 42.88
N ASP A 709 18.75 42.52 42.18
CA ASP A 709 18.56 43.95 42.23
C ASP A 709 18.11 44.38 43.63
N GLU A 710 17.36 43.56 44.34
CA GLU A 710 16.98 43.82 45.71
C GLU A 710 18.14 43.56 46.69
N ALA A 711 18.95 42.54 46.45
CA ALA A 711 20.09 42.24 47.34
C ALA A 711 21.28 43.20 47.14
N SER A 712 21.44 43.84 45.95
CA SER A 712 22.59 44.69 45.62
C SER A 712 22.80 45.93 46.52
N TRP A 713 21.76 46.44 47.17
CA TRP A 713 21.84 47.59 48.10
C TRP A 713 21.81 47.18 49.57
N PHE A 714 22.09 45.92 49.92
CA PHE A 714 22.19 45.47 51.27
C PHE A 714 23.50 45.90 51.93
N PRO A 715 23.49 46.58 53.06
CA PRO A 715 24.68 47.22 53.59
C PRO A 715 25.66 46.28 54.29
N PHE A 716 25.35 45.00 54.45
CA PHE A 716 26.17 44.07 55.26
C PHE A 716 26.72 42.92 54.39
N PRO A 717 27.92 43.07 53.75
CA PRO A 717 28.43 42.02 52.84
C PRO A 717 28.67 40.64 53.49
N GLY A 718 28.98 40.60 54.76
CA GLY A 718 29.23 39.35 55.47
C GLY A 718 27.95 38.46 55.66
N ALA A 719 26.76 39.05 55.71
CA ALA A 719 25.50 38.33 55.80
C ALA A 719 25.02 37.76 54.42
N LEU A 720 25.69 38.22 53.35
CA LEU A 720 25.37 37.80 52.00
C LEU A 720 26.19 36.60 51.51
N LYS A 721 27.07 36.01 52.29
CA LYS A 721 28.00 34.97 51.85
C LYS A 721 27.29 33.69 51.36
N GLU A 722 26.38 33.16 52.15
CA GLU A 722 25.58 31.99 51.80
C GLU A 722 24.56 32.31 50.70
N PHE A 723 23.94 33.50 50.76
CA PHE A 723 23.09 34.01 49.71
C PHE A 723 23.80 34.10 48.36
N SER A 724 25.05 34.60 48.35
CA SER A 724 25.88 34.69 47.12
C SER A 724 26.23 33.31 46.55
N GLN A 725 26.41 32.31 47.40
CA GLN A 725 26.65 30.94 46.93
C GLN A 725 25.44 30.36 46.22
N GLU A 726 24.25 30.41 46.86
CA GLU A 726 22.99 29.91 46.21
C GLU A 726 22.63 30.73 44.97
N PHE A 727 22.91 32.04 44.98
CA PHE A 727 22.71 32.92 43.83
C PHE A 727 23.60 32.53 42.69
N ASN A 728 24.91 32.32 42.91
CA ASN A 728 25.87 31.92 41.89
C ASN A 728 25.57 30.51 41.33
N GLU A 729 25.10 29.59 42.20
CA GLU A 729 24.66 28.26 41.75
C GLU A 729 23.42 28.36 40.84
N SER A 730 22.41 29.16 41.24
CA SER A 730 21.23 29.42 40.39
C SER A 730 21.58 30.06 39.08
N ALA A 731 22.46 31.08 39.06
CA ALA A 731 22.95 31.74 37.85
C ALA A 731 23.77 30.78 36.98
N GLY A 732 24.57 29.92 37.60
CA GLY A 732 25.33 28.87 36.88
C GLY A 732 24.40 27.86 36.18
N ILE A 733 23.33 27.42 36.81
CA ILE A 733 22.33 26.53 36.21
C ILE A 733 21.65 27.21 35.00
N ILE A 734 21.16 28.46 35.21
CA ILE A 734 20.51 29.21 34.14
C ILE A 734 21.44 29.46 32.96
N ASN A 735 22.69 29.86 33.20
CA ASN A 735 23.67 30.13 32.15
C ASN A 735 24.03 28.83 31.38
N ARG A 736 24.17 27.69 32.09
CA ARG A 736 24.36 26.40 31.42
C ARG A 736 23.16 26.05 30.54
N ALA A 737 21.95 26.22 31.04
CA ALA A 737 20.74 25.95 30.26
C ALA A 737 20.65 26.82 28.99
N PHE A 738 20.96 28.13 29.08
CA PHE A 738 20.97 28.98 27.88
C PHE A 738 22.13 28.68 26.91
N ALA A 739 23.21 28.11 27.39
CA ALA A 739 24.34 27.67 26.56
C ALA A 739 24.10 26.30 25.90
N CYS A 740 23.17 25.49 26.44
CA CYS A 740 22.83 24.16 25.91
C CYS A 740 22.01 24.23 24.62
N ASN A 741 22.31 23.29 23.72
CA ASN A 741 21.50 23.08 22.53
C ASN A 741 20.27 22.19 22.89
N PHE A 742 19.12 22.80 23.12
CA PHE A 742 17.88 22.06 23.43
C PHE A 742 17.32 21.23 22.26
N LYS A 743 18.01 21.19 21.11
CA LYS A 743 17.67 20.26 20.03
C LYS A 743 18.12 18.82 20.34
N GLU A 744 18.95 18.62 21.33
CA GLU A 744 19.41 17.32 21.79
C GLU A 744 18.58 16.85 22.99
N SER A 745 17.99 15.66 22.90
CA SER A 745 17.14 15.09 23.95
C SER A 745 17.82 14.97 25.32
N ALA A 746 19.12 14.61 25.31
CA ALA A 746 19.92 14.49 26.54
C ALA A 746 20.09 15.84 27.24
N ALA A 747 20.42 16.90 26.48
CA ALA A 747 20.57 18.26 27.00
C ALA A 747 19.23 18.80 27.53
N PHE A 748 18.13 18.54 26.81
CA PHE A 748 16.79 18.91 27.23
C PHE A 748 16.39 18.22 28.55
N LYS A 749 16.56 16.90 28.65
CA LYS A 749 16.26 16.13 29.87
C LYS A 749 17.08 16.60 31.09
N ALA A 750 18.37 16.83 30.86
CA ALA A 750 19.26 17.35 31.92
C ALA A 750 18.78 18.73 32.40
N ALA A 751 18.48 19.65 31.46
CA ALA A 751 17.94 20.94 31.80
C ALA A 751 16.58 20.85 32.48
N ARG A 752 15.68 19.98 32.04
CA ARG A 752 14.37 19.77 32.66
C ARG A 752 14.50 19.26 34.11
N ALA A 753 15.42 18.35 34.37
CA ALA A 753 15.69 17.85 35.72
C ALA A 753 16.25 18.96 36.64
N GLU A 754 17.08 19.87 36.11
CA GLU A 754 17.63 21.00 36.88
C GLU A 754 16.56 22.06 37.24
N THR A 755 15.39 22.09 36.58
CA THR A 755 14.32 23.07 36.87
C THR A 755 13.75 22.92 38.26
N THR A 756 13.62 21.72 38.80
CA THR A 756 13.11 21.45 40.15
C THR A 756 14.11 21.99 41.20
N LYS A 757 15.39 21.65 41.02
CA LYS A 757 16.48 22.15 41.86
C LYS A 757 16.56 23.68 41.85
N LEU A 758 16.47 24.26 40.65
CA LEU A 758 16.49 25.71 40.45
C LEU A 758 15.28 26.41 41.14
N ALA A 759 14.08 25.80 41.01
CA ALA A 759 12.89 26.32 41.69
C ALA A 759 13.02 26.31 43.22
N GLU A 760 13.63 25.26 43.79
CA GLU A 760 13.93 25.17 45.21
C GLU A 760 14.97 26.22 45.66
N LEU A 761 16.05 26.38 44.88
CA LEU A 761 17.06 27.42 45.16
C LEU A 761 16.48 28.84 45.12
N LEU A 762 15.65 29.13 44.12
CA LEU A 762 14.97 30.43 44.03
C LEU A 762 13.99 30.67 45.16
N ARG A 763 13.30 29.62 45.64
CA ARG A 763 12.41 29.68 46.83
C ARG A 763 13.23 29.95 48.09
N SER A 764 14.39 29.28 48.25
CA SER A 764 15.33 29.53 49.35
C SER A 764 15.86 30.95 49.31
N LEU A 765 16.31 31.44 48.18
CA LEU A 765 16.78 32.80 47.99
C LEU A 765 15.70 33.83 48.32
N ARG A 766 14.47 33.63 47.88
CA ARG A 766 13.34 34.52 48.26
C ARG A 766 13.05 34.53 49.78
N ASN A 767 13.13 33.38 50.44
CA ASN A 767 12.94 33.29 51.87
C ASN A 767 14.09 33.99 52.64
N ARG A 768 15.32 33.76 52.21
CA ARG A 768 16.49 34.45 52.78
C ARG A 768 16.42 35.96 52.53
N LEU A 769 15.95 36.38 51.36
CA LEU A 769 15.76 37.79 51.05
C LEU A 769 14.72 38.43 51.97
N LYS A 770 13.61 37.72 52.30
CA LYS A 770 12.64 38.18 53.30
C LYS A 770 13.28 38.37 54.67
N SER A 771 14.11 37.40 55.10
CA SER A 771 14.87 37.51 56.36
C SER A 771 15.87 38.66 56.33
N LEU A 772 16.60 38.81 55.25
CA LEU A 772 17.53 39.92 55.04
C LEU A 772 16.83 41.27 55.03
N ARG A 773 15.66 41.40 54.43
CA ARG A 773 14.81 42.59 54.51
C ARG A 773 14.48 42.93 55.97
N MET A 774 14.05 41.91 56.74
CA MET A 774 13.71 42.10 58.11
C MET A 774 14.92 42.59 58.99
N VAL A 775 16.09 41.98 58.74
CA VAL A 775 17.37 42.40 59.39
C VAL A 775 17.73 43.80 58.95
N ARG A 776 17.70 44.14 57.67
CA ARG A 776 18.02 45.46 57.16
C ARG A 776 17.07 46.49 57.69
N ASP A 777 15.76 46.26 57.65
CA ASP A 777 14.76 47.22 58.10
C ASP A 777 14.85 47.39 59.62
N GLY A 778 15.12 46.29 60.32
CA GLY A 778 15.37 46.35 61.78
C GLY A 778 16.65 47.09 62.13
N THR A 779 17.76 46.90 61.38
CA THR A 779 19.01 47.62 61.65
C THR A 779 18.91 49.09 61.28
N LEU A 780 18.29 49.43 60.14
CA LEU A 780 18.05 50.81 59.75
C LEU A 780 17.13 51.54 60.78
N PHE A 781 16.09 50.88 61.20
CA PHE A 781 15.20 51.38 62.24
C PHE A 781 15.98 51.53 63.54
N GLY A 782 16.69 50.56 64.03
CA GLY A 782 17.52 50.56 65.18
C GLY A 782 18.55 51.67 65.20
N LEU A 783 19.29 51.81 64.05
CA LEU A 783 20.26 52.90 63.93
C LEU A 783 19.65 54.29 63.87
N THR A 784 18.48 54.47 63.25
CA THR A 784 17.76 55.72 63.20
C THR A 784 17.18 56.04 64.51
N PHE A 785 16.65 54.99 65.19
CA PHE A 785 16.14 55.18 66.62
C PHE A 785 17.25 55.55 67.60
N LEU A 786 18.36 54.80 67.58
CA LEU A 786 19.49 55.05 68.44
C LEU A 786 20.09 56.47 68.25
N LYS A 787 20.30 56.83 66.97
CA LYS A 787 20.82 58.20 66.65
C LYS A 787 19.89 59.27 67.08
N THR A 788 18.55 59.05 66.96
CA THR A 788 17.53 60.00 67.34
C THR A 788 17.41 60.08 68.84
N LEU A 789 17.45 58.93 69.49
CA LEU A 789 17.39 58.80 70.95
C LEU A 789 18.58 59.57 71.59
N LEU A 790 19.82 59.24 71.13
CA LEU A 790 21.02 59.83 71.63
C LEU A 790 20.98 61.38 71.52
N TRP A 791 20.51 61.85 70.30
CA TRP A 791 20.42 63.30 70.14
C TRP A 791 19.37 63.99 70.93
N VAL A 792 18.16 63.45 71.08
CA VAL A 792 17.07 63.98 71.86
C VAL A 792 17.36 63.89 73.38
N GLU A 793 17.96 62.71 73.71
CA GLU A 793 18.41 62.55 75.16
C GLU A 793 19.51 63.54 75.51
N ALA A 794 20.52 63.71 74.69
CA ALA A 794 21.62 64.64 74.93
C ALA A 794 21.11 66.10 75.05
N VAL A 795 20.19 66.50 74.16
CA VAL A 795 19.55 67.82 74.24
C VAL A 795 18.69 67.95 75.47
N GLY A 796 17.88 66.90 75.76
CA GLY A 796 16.99 66.90 76.96
C GLY A 796 17.76 66.92 78.28
N LEU A 797 18.84 66.14 78.41
CA LEU A 797 19.69 66.13 79.56
C LEU A 797 20.37 67.51 79.75
N LEU A 798 20.92 68.09 78.61
CA LEU A 798 21.52 69.38 78.60
C LEU A 798 20.55 70.44 79.10
N ILE A 799 19.28 70.39 78.67
CA ILE A 799 18.22 71.27 79.20
C ILE A 799 18.03 71.05 80.71
N CYS A 800 17.91 69.78 81.16
CA CYS A 800 17.75 69.42 82.53
C CYS A 800 18.90 69.90 83.40
N PHE A 801 20.12 69.70 82.95
CA PHE A 801 21.36 70.14 83.66
C PHE A 801 21.52 71.65 83.74
N VAL A 802 20.98 72.38 82.76
CA VAL A 802 21.06 73.84 82.70
C VAL A 802 19.85 74.46 83.42
N THR A 803 18.63 74.02 83.12
CA THR A 803 17.41 74.66 83.62
C THR A 803 17.19 74.50 85.12
N VAL A 804 17.49 73.30 85.65
CA VAL A 804 17.30 73.08 87.10
C VAL A 804 18.26 73.94 87.92
N PRO A 805 19.56 73.98 87.69
CA PRO A 805 20.50 74.91 88.36
C PRO A 805 20.15 76.41 88.18
N VAL A 806 19.84 76.77 86.90
CA VAL A 806 19.50 78.16 86.56
C VAL A 806 18.22 78.58 87.33
N ILE A 807 17.18 77.76 87.35
CA ILE A 807 15.93 78.05 88.15
C ILE A 807 16.23 78.08 89.65
N TYR A 808 17.10 77.22 90.14
CA TYR A 808 17.44 77.18 91.58
C TYR A 808 18.28 78.39 92.00
N PHE A 809 19.35 78.79 91.26
CA PHE A 809 20.22 79.87 91.59
C PHE A 809 19.72 81.27 91.20
N TRP A 810 19.06 81.43 90.04
CA TRP A 810 18.62 82.70 89.45
C TRP A 810 17.12 82.87 89.29
N GLY A 811 16.28 81.88 89.74
CA GLY A 811 14.81 81.86 89.53
C GLY A 811 14.10 83.08 90.10
N GLU A 812 14.59 83.75 91.16
CA GLU A 812 14.07 85.00 91.62
C GLU A 812 14.37 86.21 90.75
N SER A 813 15.55 86.31 90.20
CA SER A 813 15.95 87.33 89.23
C SER A 813 15.30 87.22 87.88
N LEU A 814 14.83 86.07 87.54
CA LEU A 814 14.19 85.73 86.21
C LEU A 814 12.64 85.76 86.36
N HIS A 815 12.05 86.15 87.43
CA HIS A 815 10.64 86.19 87.68
C HIS A 815 9.98 84.81 87.64
N LEU A 816 10.72 83.74 87.90
CA LEU A 816 10.27 82.36 87.98
C LEU A 816 10.15 81.80 89.42
N GLY A 817 9.85 82.61 90.37
CA GLY A 817 9.79 82.27 91.81
C GLY A 817 8.84 81.14 92.08
N TRP A 818 7.79 81.01 91.33
CA TRP A 818 6.79 79.89 91.45
C TRP A 818 7.40 78.54 91.11
N LEU A 819 8.33 78.51 90.19
CA LEU A 819 9.01 77.30 89.81
C LEU A 819 10.10 76.94 90.81
N LYS A 820 10.77 77.90 91.40
CA LYS A 820 11.70 77.73 92.56
C LYS A 820 11.02 77.10 93.75
N ASN A 821 9.76 77.56 94.10
CA ASN A 821 8.97 76.92 95.13
C ASN A 821 8.54 75.50 94.81
N LEU A 822 8.36 75.13 93.61
CA LEU A 822 8.07 73.80 93.17
C LEU A 822 9.27 72.84 93.24
N LEU A 823 10.48 73.39 93.22
CA LEU A 823 11.72 72.65 93.43
C LEU A 823 11.97 72.25 94.91
N GLY A 824 11.33 72.89 95.82
CA GLY A 824 11.44 72.59 97.23
C GLY A 824 12.83 72.67 97.82
N SER A 825 13.03 72.05 99.03
CA SER A 825 14.34 71.97 99.71
C SER A 825 15.35 70.99 99.06
N GLU A 826 14.88 70.11 98.15
CA GLU A 826 15.74 69.08 97.49
C GLU A 826 15.69 69.17 95.96
N PRO A 827 16.42 70.17 95.41
CA PRO A 827 16.43 70.33 93.88
C PRO A 827 16.99 69.14 93.12
N TRP A 828 17.89 68.42 93.78
CA TRP A 828 18.52 67.27 93.16
C TRP A 828 17.61 66.05 93.01
N SER A 829 16.63 65.90 93.89
CA SER A 829 15.59 64.88 93.85
C SER A 829 14.63 65.11 92.65
N VAL A 830 14.22 66.42 92.53
CA VAL A 830 13.36 66.87 91.42
C VAL A 830 14.12 66.76 90.08
N GLN A 831 15.43 67.05 90.04
CA GLN A 831 16.24 66.87 88.82
C GLN A 831 16.29 65.41 88.44
N LYS A 832 16.46 64.45 89.33
CA LYS A 832 16.43 63.04 89.05
C LYS A 832 15.12 62.60 88.46
N VAL A 833 13.98 63.04 88.98
CA VAL A 833 12.65 62.75 88.42
C VAL A 833 12.46 63.40 87.08
N LEU A 834 12.99 64.63 86.86
CA LEU A 834 12.89 65.30 85.60
C LEU A 834 13.75 64.62 84.55
N ILE A 835 14.95 64.11 84.88
CA ILE A 835 15.78 63.31 84.00
C ILE A 835 15.07 62.04 83.63
N LEU A 836 14.41 61.38 84.57
CA LEU A 836 13.65 60.13 84.25
C LEU A 836 12.49 60.43 83.26
N ILE A 837 11.74 61.53 83.53
CA ILE A 837 10.63 61.92 82.58
C ILE A 837 11.18 62.31 81.24
N VAL A 838 12.26 63.04 81.20
CA VAL A 838 12.94 63.41 79.88
C VAL A 838 13.41 62.15 79.14
N SER A 839 14.06 61.18 79.81
CA SER A 839 14.42 59.92 79.23
C SER A 839 13.28 59.12 78.68
N LEU A 840 12.13 59.11 79.48
CA LEU A 840 10.96 58.45 79.01
C LEU A 840 10.32 59.13 77.75
N MET A 841 10.25 60.46 77.83
CA MET A 841 9.75 61.27 76.70
C MET A 841 10.70 61.22 75.47
N SER A 842 11.99 61.24 75.70
CA SER A 842 12.95 61.13 74.62
C SER A 842 12.89 59.79 73.90
N THR A 843 12.61 58.67 74.68
CA THR A 843 12.38 57.36 74.10
C THR A 843 11.09 57.36 73.25
N GLY A 844 10.01 57.98 73.73
CA GLY A 844 8.77 58.09 72.98
C GLY A 844 8.90 58.94 71.71
N LEU A 845 9.53 60.08 71.83
CA LEU A 845 9.82 61.00 70.72
C LEU A 845 10.79 60.35 69.69
N ALA A 846 11.79 59.62 70.18
CA ALA A 846 12.71 58.89 69.35
C ALA A 846 12.01 57.78 68.53
N ALA A 847 11.08 57.03 69.17
CA ALA A 847 10.25 56.04 68.54
C ALA A 847 9.37 56.69 67.44
N LEU A 848 8.68 57.74 67.73
CA LEU A 848 7.77 58.43 66.81
C LEU A 848 8.55 59.07 65.63
N ARG A 849 9.65 59.70 65.90
CA ARG A 849 10.49 60.31 64.83
C ARG A 849 11.21 59.24 64.00
N SER A 850 11.63 58.15 64.67
CA SER A 850 12.30 57.06 63.91
C SER A 850 11.42 56.39 62.90
N THR A 851 10.11 56.18 63.26
CA THR A 851 9.12 55.65 62.32
C THR A 851 8.93 56.56 61.08
N LEU A 852 8.72 57.83 61.29
CA LEU A 852 8.54 58.83 60.24
C LEU A 852 9.78 59.00 59.34
N VAL A 853 10.98 59.07 59.95
CA VAL A 853 12.24 59.18 59.22
C VAL A 853 12.60 57.89 58.51
N PHE A 854 12.30 56.72 59.09
CA PHE A 854 12.49 55.42 58.49
C PHE A 854 11.67 55.27 57.19
N ASP A 855 10.39 55.59 57.24
CA ASP A 855 9.54 55.49 56.05
C ASP A 855 10.00 56.41 54.91
N SER A 856 10.34 57.70 55.24
CA SER A 856 10.85 58.63 54.25
C SER A 856 12.20 58.19 53.65
N LYS A 857 13.10 57.61 54.46
CA LYS A 857 14.41 57.11 53.95
C LYS A 857 14.18 55.82 53.12
N ARG A 858 13.30 54.94 53.50
CA ARG A 858 12.91 53.72 52.76
C ARG A 858 12.39 54.11 51.39
N GLU A 859 11.46 55.06 51.32
CA GLU A 859 10.94 55.56 50.01
C GLU A 859 12.01 56.17 49.13
N LYS A 860 12.92 56.97 49.67
CA LYS A 860 14.04 57.55 48.91
C LYS A 860 14.96 56.48 48.34
N LEU A 861 15.34 55.46 49.14
CA LEU A 861 16.19 54.36 48.73
C LEU A 861 15.52 53.51 47.63
N LEU A 862 14.21 53.28 47.78
CA LEU A 862 13.43 52.55 46.75
C LEU A 862 13.31 53.35 45.44
N ALA A 863 13.13 54.67 45.55
CA ALA A 863 13.08 55.54 44.36
C ALA A 863 14.43 55.62 43.66
N GLU A 864 15.54 55.68 44.38
CA GLU A 864 16.90 55.65 43.78
C GLU A 864 17.18 54.27 43.13
N ALA A 865 16.82 53.20 43.76
CA ALA A 865 16.95 51.85 43.19
C ALA A 865 16.11 51.69 41.89
N ARG A 866 14.89 52.23 41.84
CA ARG A 866 14.05 52.25 40.62
C ARG A 866 14.70 53.04 39.48
N ARG A 867 15.24 54.25 39.78
CA ARG A 867 15.95 55.08 38.77
C ARG A 867 17.19 54.39 38.22
N GLN A 868 18.00 53.73 39.04
CA GLN A 868 19.17 52.98 38.59
C GLN A 868 18.77 51.79 37.74
N ARG A 869 17.62 51.14 38.01
CA ARG A 869 17.08 50.09 37.14
C ARG A 869 16.66 50.61 35.78
N GLU A 870 15.96 51.71 35.72
CA GLU A 870 15.53 52.34 34.47
C GLU A 870 16.74 52.76 33.61
N GLU A 871 17.77 53.30 34.19
CA GLU A 871 19.01 53.66 33.54
C GLU A 871 19.78 52.43 33.05
N ALA A 872 19.83 51.35 33.82
CA ALA A 872 20.48 50.12 33.45
C ALA A 872 19.73 49.42 32.30
N GLN A 873 18.38 49.44 32.30
CA GLN A 873 17.58 48.93 31.19
C GLN A 873 17.75 49.74 29.93
N GLN A 874 17.77 51.04 29.97
CA GLN A 874 18.00 51.91 28.83
C GLN A 874 19.40 51.68 28.23
N ASN A 875 20.44 51.60 29.02
CA ASN A 875 21.78 51.26 28.59
C ASN A 875 21.88 49.85 27.96
N ARG A 876 21.11 48.91 28.45
CA ARG A 876 21.05 47.56 27.87
C ARG A 876 20.37 47.54 26.50
N LEU A 877 19.25 48.26 26.38
CA LEU A 877 18.53 48.40 25.11
C LEU A 877 19.37 49.15 24.06
N GLU A 878 20.14 50.13 24.47
CA GLU A 878 21.06 50.84 23.54
C GLU A 878 22.20 49.93 23.08
N ARG A 879 22.79 49.10 23.97
CA ARG A 879 23.78 48.09 23.58
C ARG A 879 23.22 47.05 22.59
N ILE A 880 22.01 46.58 22.80
CA ILE A 880 21.34 45.63 21.89
C ILE A 880 21.06 46.30 20.53
N ARG A 881 20.63 47.58 20.54
CA ARG A 881 20.46 48.34 19.29
C ARG A 881 21.77 48.56 18.54
N GLN A 882 22.85 48.83 19.24
CA GLN A 882 24.17 48.95 18.64
C GLN A 882 24.67 47.62 18.08
N GLN A 883 24.53 46.52 18.79
CA GLN A 883 24.89 45.16 18.32
C GLN A 883 24.08 44.76 17.07
N ARG A 884 22.78 45.06 17.03
CA ARG A 884 21.97 44.83 15.82
C ARG A 884 22.41 45.68 14.63
N ARG A 885 22.79 46.93 14.85
CA ARG A 885 23.32 47.80 13.77
C ARG A 885 24.65 47.28 13.24
N MET A 886 25.54 46.78 14.09
CA MET A 886 26.81 46.18 13.67
C MET A 886 26.59 44.85 12.93
N ALA A 887 25.63 44.02 13.36
CA ALA A 887 25.31 42.76 12.70
C ALA A 887 24.72 42.98 11.29
N VAL A 888 23.84 43.99 11.13
CA VAL A 888 23.29 44.37 9.81
C VAL A 888 24.38 44.95 8.90
N GLY A 889 25.28 45.77 9.46
CA GLY A 889 26.38 46.35 8.68
C GLY A 889 27.43 45.31 8.24
N ASN A 890 27.64 44.24 9.01
CA ASN A 890 28.50 43.13 8.61
C ASN A 890 27.84 42.22 7.57
N ALA A 891 26.53 41.98 7.68
CA ALA A 891 25.79 41.21 6.68
C ALA A 891 25.76 41.94 5.32
N GLN A 892 25.63 43.27 5.30
CA GLN A 892 25.70 44.06 4.06
C GLN A 892 27.10 44.06 3.43
N LYS A 893 28.15 44.04 4.24
CA LYS A 893 29.52 43.89 3.73
C LYS A 893 29.82 42.49 3.17
N GLU A 894 29.27 41.44 3.79
CA GLU A 894 29.40 40.09 3.26
C GLU A 894 28.58 39.88 1.97
N GLU A 895 27.46 40.58 1.78
CA GLU A 895 26.73 40.60 0.52
C GLU A 895 27.42 41.42 -0.58
N GLU A 896 28.10 42.51 -0.24
CA GLU A 896 28.94 43.29 -1.18
C GLU A 896 30.19 42.51 -1.61
N ASP A 897 30.90 41.86 -0.67
CA ASP A 897 32.08 41.04 -0.96
C ASP A 897 31.75 39.75 -1.72
N ALA A 898 30.49 39.28 -1.68
CA ALA A 898 30.02 38.12 -2.46
C ALA A 898 29.52 38.49 -3.87
N SER A 899 29.38 39.79 -4.16
CA SER A 899 28.93 40.31 -5.47
C SER A 899 30.05 40.86 -6.33
N GLU A 900 31.29 40.95 -5.80
CA GLU A 900 32.54 41.13 -6.56
C GLU A 900 33.23 39.79 -6.83
#